data_44bbe38720c92f93cca1a9250baa7556
#
_entry.id   44bbe38720c92f93cca1a9250baa7556
#
_cell.length_a   1.000
_cell.length_b   1.000
_cell.length_c   1.000
_cell.angle_alpha   90.00
_cell.angle_beta   90.00
_cell.angle_gamma   90.00
#
_symmetry.space_group_name_H-M   'P 1'
#
loop_
_entity.id
_entity.type
_entity.pdbx_description
1 polymer ?
#
loop_
_entity_poly.entity_id
_entity_poly.type
_entity_poly.pdbx_seq_one_letter_code
_entity_poly.pdbx_strand_id
1 'polypeptide(L)'
;MGLLLSVCSCVLLARRKWSEGKSEVIHACAWSAFLELLALLVCVLHAAGVLGPQIRGVSWLILALSLGAACAPVRYLLQRKLDNGAPRVAMRLLVIARDLVLMFFAVFTSFVLVELPWNDALGAMPVTMACASLVILGIIFALLYLLFQRSTFGIAFGALLFMGVGLAQFFVMSFKGAAIVPSDVLSLRTAAAVAGGYEFSLSQELFGCLSAAALLAVALSFFPGLVEHGRARLASVGANIALFCVGAVGVSCLFSNVKLSEVIDTDTMCWDPVGIYKYQGFIPSFVTLAQNLEIPIPEDYSEARADELIQGCADEFERSQGASRGSSGASAQFAQEKPSVVAVMNESYSDTSIFTTFNGAYDGARYPDALPDALLCGSVVPSVTGGGTANSEFEFFSSASMGYNGAAKMAYTIYDLSRVNTLPAQFKELGYDTVAYHPHNGANYNRTAVYDAMGFDEFHTIGDFAGAESFHAGVSDKATYERVLERLEEDDDPQFIFDLTMANHGGYVLDNIPEPYSTEVSLDGMGDDILSQVDEYIGCIKRSDDDLDWFIDRLRALDRPVVLVFFGDHQPGFTGELNDMLFPGEDQLSHTQRVHRTPYFIWSNYDIEGSAQEGERLDMGLNALGPKLLQLIGAPMLDQQKAVLTLQQQLACVNVNGYMGSDGVWYSFDDVESPFYAASEELRTIQYRFFGSRVQ
;
A
#
# COMPACT_ATOMS: atom_id res chain seq x y z
N MET A 1 47.86 -6.06 3.51
CA MET A 1 48.39 -4.74 3.08
C MET A 1 47.78 -3.60 3.91
N GLY A 2 46.45 -3.55 4.08
CA GLY A 2 45.73 -2.54 4.88
C GLY A 2 46.25 -2.45 6.32
N LEU A 3 46.31 -3.57 7.05
CA LEU A 3 46.81 -3.62 8.42
C LEU A 3 48.24 -3.10 8.54
N LEU A 4 49.13 -3.41 7.59
CA LEU A 4 50.49 -2.89 7.56
C LEU A 4 50.49 -1.37 7.38
N LEU A 5 49.65 -0.81 6.51
CA LEU A 5 49.53 0.63 6.30
C LEU A 5 49.00 1.32 7.55
N SER A 6 48.01 0.74 8.22
CA SER A 6 47.44 1.27 9.47
C SER A 6 48.48 1.28 10.60
N VAL A 7 49.23 0.19 10.79
CA VAL A 7 50.32 0.11 11.77
C VAL A 7 51.42 1.13 11.47
N CYS A 8 51.85 1.21 10.19
CA CYS A 8 52.86 2.19 9.78
C CYS A 8 52.43 3.63 10.04
N SER A 9 51.17 3.97 9.74
CA SER A 9 50.63 5.33 9.97
C SER A 9 50.54 5.68 11.46
N CYS A 10 50.12 4.72 12.30
CA CYS A 10 50.13 4.87 13.77
C CYS A 10 51.54 5.05 14.33
N VAL A 11 52.50 4.28 13.88
CA VAL A 11 53.94 4.39 14.31
C VAL A 11 54.51 5.76 13.89
N LEU A 12 54.24 6.21 12.67
CA LEU A 12 54.66 7.52 12.20
C LEU A 12 54.03 8.66 13.00
N LEU A 13 52.75 8.56 13.32
CA LEU A 13 52.06 9.53 14.17
C LEU A 13 52.66 9.55 15.58
N ALA A 14 52.84 8.41 16.20
CA ALA A 14 53.42 8.30 17.53
C ALA A 14 54.84 8.88 17.58
N ARG A 15 55.71 8.55 16.62
CA ARG A 15 57.05 9.11 16.54
C ARG A 15 57.11 10.63 16.39
N ARG A 16 56.16 11.22 15.64
CA ARG A 16 56.16 12.65 15.36
C ARG A 16 55.47 13.51 16.46
N LYS A 17 54.49 12.98 17.15
CA LYS A 17 53.57 13.79 17.97
C LYS A 17 53.41 13.34 19.41
N TRP A 18 54.05 12.22 19.82
CA TRP A 18 53.91 11.69 21.17
C TRP A 18 54.26 12.70 22.29
N SER A 19 55.25 13.56 22.04
CA SER A 19 55.66 14.59 22.99
C SER A 19 54.71 15.79 23.05
N GLU A 20 53.87 15.99 22.01
CA GLU A 20 53.04 17.18 21.87
C GLU A 20 51.56 16.97 22.32
N GLY A 21 51.08 15.70 22.30
CA GLY A 21 49.69 15.39 22.63
C GLY A 21 49.40 13.90 22.75
N LYS A 22 49.79 13.25 23.83
CA LYS A 22 49.62 11.80 24.04
C LYS A 22 48.17 11.34 23.91
N SER A 23 47.23 12.08 24.49
CA SER A 23 45.79 11.69 24.46
C SER A 23 45.25 11.64 23.04
N GLU A 24 45.56 12.59 22.21
CA GLU A 24 45.06 12.68 20.83
C GLU A 24 45.69 11.63 19.90
N VAL A 25 46.96 11.33 20.12
CA VAL A 25 47.65 10.22 19.42
C VAL A 25 47.01 8.87 19.75
N ILE A 26 46.70 8.67 21.06
CA ILE A 26 46.03 7.45 21.52
C ILE A 26 44.62 7.32 20.88
N HIS A 27 43.85 8.41 20.83
CA HIS A 27 42.52 8.39 20.19
C HIS A 27 42.60 8.08 18.70
N ALA A 28 43.55 8.68 17.96
CA ALA A 28 43.71 8.40 16.53
C ALA A 28 44.11 6.95 16.28
N CYS A 29 45.01 6.40 17.10
CA CYS A 29 45.40 5.00 17.03
C CYS A 29 44.28 4.03 17.43
N ALA A 30 43.45 4.42 18.41
CA ALA A 30 42.27 3.63 18.83
C ALA A 30 41.24 3.55 17.72
N TRP A 31 40.95 4.65 17.01
CA TRP A 31 40.09 4.63 15.84
C TRP A 31 40.60 3.77 14.70
N SER A 32 41.93 3.82 14.43
CA SER A 32 42.58 2.96 13.45
C SER A 32 42.42 1.47 13.83
N ALA A 33 42.66 1.15 15.09
CA ALA A 33 42.49 -0.23 15.61
C ALA A 33 41.03 -0.70 15.55
N PHE A 34 40.06 0.17 15.87
CA PHE A 34 38.65 -0.16 15.78
C PHE A 34 38.22 -0.51 14.35
N LEU A 35 38.63 0.26 13.35
CA LEU A 35 38.31 0.00 11.95
C LEU A 35 38.96 -1.29 11.44
N GLU A 36 40.22 -1.61 11.86
CA GLU A 36 40.85 -2.89 11.53
C GLU A 36 40.15 -4.08 12.22
N LEU A 37 39.65 -3.90 13.45
CA LEU A 37 38.87 -4.93 14.12
C LEU A 37 37.54 -5.19 13.40
N LEU A 38 36.87 -4.12 12.87
CA LEU A 38 35.71 -4.29 12.02
C LEU A 38 36.03 -5.01 10.71
N ALA A 39 37.17 -4.69 10.06
CA ALA A 39 37.61 -5.39 8.86
C ALA A 39 37.90 -6.88 9.17
N LEU A 40 38.51 -7.18 10.31
CA LEU A 40 38.71 -8.55 10.76
C LEU A 40 37.39 -9.28 11.05
N LEU A 41 36.42 -8.61 11.69
CA LEU A 41 35.10 -9.17 11.94
C LEU A 41 34.38 -9.52 10.62
N VAL A 42 34.46 -8.66 9.62
CA VAL A 42 33.92 -8.94 8.26
C VAL A 42 34.60 -10.18 7.67
N CYS A 43 35.93 -10.32 7.81
CA CYS A 43 36.68 -11.54 7.36
C CYS A 43 36.18 -12.81 8.07
N VAL A 44 35.99 -12.75 9.40
CA VAL A 44 35.50 -13.88 10.22
C VAL A 44 34.09 -14.26 9.85
N LEU A 45 33.18 -13.30 9.72
CA LEU A 45 31.79 -13.55 9.33
C LEU A 45 31.70 -14.14 7.91
N HIS A 46 32.56 -13.70 6.99
CA HIS A 46 32.61 -14.29 5.65
C HIS A 46 33.18 -15.74 5.69
N ALA A 47 34.22 -15.97 6.45
CA ALA A 47 34.77 -17.31 6.62
C ALA A 47 33.80 -18.27 7.32
N ALA A 48 32.93 -17.76 8.18
CA ALA A 48 31.84 -18.52 8.83
C ALA A 48 30.62 -18.73 7.92
N GLY A 49 30.64 -18.21 6.67
CA GLY A 49 29.51 -18.35 5.74
C GLY A 49 28.34 -17.37 5.98
N VAL A 50 28.40 -16.54 7.03
CA VAL A 50 27.33 -15.61 7.42
C VAL A 50 27.05 -14.52 6.38
N LEU A 51 28.10 -14.08 5.65
CA LEU A 51 27.99 -12.99 4.67
C LEU A 51 27.77 -13.47 3.22
N GLY A 52 27.50 -14.76 3.03
CA GLY A 52 27.31 -15.35 1.71
C GLY A 52 28.60 -15.45 0.86
N PRO A 53 28.52 -15.92 -0.41
CA PRO A 53 29.68 -16.27 -1.23
C PRO A 53 30.33 -15.07 -1.95
N GLN A 54 29.94 -13.83 -1.69
CA GLN A 54 30.33 -12.63 -2.46
C GLN A 54 31.73 -12.12 -2.17
N ILE A 55 32.75 -12.88 -2.56
CA ILE A 55 34.18 -12.59 -2.27
C ILE A 55 34.60 -11.18 -2.71
N ARG A 56 34.15 -10.69 -3.88
CA ARG A 56 34.51 -9.36 -4.39
C ARG A 56 33.95 -8.24 -3.53
N GLY A 57 32.65 -8.31 -3.18
CA GLY A 57 31.99 -7.32 -2.35
C GLY A 57 32.60 -7.24 -0.95
N VAL A 58 32.82 -8.40 -0.30
CA VAL A 58 33.50 -8.49 1.00
C VAL A 58 34.90 -7.87 0.92
N SER A 59 35.66 -8.13 -0.15
CA SER A 59 36.99 -7.56 -0.34
C SER A 59 36.98 -6.03 -0.45
N TRP A 60 35.97 -5.43 -1.10
CA TRP A 60 35.81 -3.98 -1.18
C TRP A 60 35.52 -3.36 0.18
N LEU A 61 34.67 -3.98 0.98
CA LEU A 61 34.35 -3.49 2.32
C LEU A 61 35.57 -3.56 3.24
N ILE A 62 36.33 -4.66 3.22
CA ILE A 62 37.57 -4.80 3.97
C ILE A 62 38.57 -3.74 3.54
N LEU A 63 38.73 -3.51 2.22
CA LEU A 63 39.64 -2.49 1.70
C LEU A 63 39.22 -1.08 2.17
N ALA A 64 37.92 -0.76 2.13
CA ALA A 64 37.38 0.54 2.58
C ALA A 64 37.67 0.78 4.06
N LEU A 65 37.42 -0.21 4.92
CA LEU A 65 37.70 -0.14 6.35
C LEU A 65 39.19 0.00 6.65
N SER A 66 40.03 -0.78 5.98
CA SER A 66 41.48 -0.70 6.16
C SER A 66 42.09 0.61 5.64
N LEU A 67 41.54 1.18 4.55
CA LEU A 67 41.91 2.52 4.11
C LEU A 67 41.53 3.56 5.15
N GLY A 68 40.30 3.47 5.72
CA GLY A 68 39.86 4.30 6.80
C GLY A 68 40.79 4.24 8.02
N ALA A 69 41.18 3.04 8.41
CA ALA A 69 42.12 2.79 9.50
C ALA A 69 43.46 3.44 9.26
N ALA A 70 44.01 3.30 8.05
CA ALA A 70 45.30 3.93 7.68
C ALA A 70 45.19 5.46 7.61
N CYS A 71 44.03 6.01 7.24
CA CYS A 71 43.77 7.44 7.14
C CYS A 71 43.58 8.13 8.52
N ALA A 72 43.09 7.44 9.53
CA ALA A 72 42.80 8.03 10.82
C ALA A 72 44.00 8.72 11.48
N PRO A 73 45.23 8.16 11.52
CA PRO A 73 46.40 8.84 12.01
C PRO A 73 46.90 9.98 11.10
N VAL A 74 46.77 9.82 9.77
CA VAL A 74 47.18 10.85 8.78
C VAL A 74 46.31 12.11 8.91
N ARG A 75 45.02 11.92 9.12
CA ARG A 75 44.09 13.02 9.38
C ARG A 75 44.57 13.91 10.52
N TYR A 76 44.99 13.32 11.63
CA TYR A 76 45.46 14.08 12.80
C TYR A 76 46.67 14.93 12.48
N LEU A 77 47.59 14.45 11.64
CA LEU A 77 48.78 15.20 11.20
C LEU A 77 48.42 16.41 10.33
N LEU A 78 47.36 16.33 9.54
CA LEU A 78 46.93 17.39 8.61
C LEU A 78 46.11 18.49 9.31
N GLN A 79 45.31 18.17 10.33
CA GLN A 79 44.41 19.09 10.99
C GLN A 79 45.10 20.31 11.65
N ARG A 80 46.33 20.16 12.14
CA ARG A 80 47.09 21.19 12.86
C ARG A 80 47.69 22.29 11.96
N LYS A 81 47.72 22.12 10.64
CA LYS A 81 48.29 23.11 9.72
C LYS A 81 47.34 24.24 9.33
N LEU A 82 46.05 24.07 9.55
CA LEU A 82 45.02 25.01 9.09
C LEU A 82 44.68 26.14 10.10
N ASP A 83 45.13 26.05 11.36
CA ASP A 83 44.69 26.96 12.41
C ASP A 83 45.46 28.32 12.49
N ASN A 84 46.40 28.56 11.59
CA ASN A 84 47.27 29.73 11.70
C ASN A 84 47.06 30.74 10.56
N GLY A 85 46.27 31.80 10.80
CA GLY A 85 46.52 33.10 10.13
C GLY A 85 45.41 33.78 9.35
N ALA A 86 44.18 33.25 9.20
CA ALA A 86 43.14 33.95 8.46
C ALA A 86 42.14 34.73 9.37
N PRO A 87 41.51 35.83 8.88
CA PRO A 87 40.47 36.53 9.61
C PRO A 87 39.32 35.59 9.96
N ARG A 88 38.86 35.57 11.20
CA ARG A 88 37.84 34.63 11.72
C ARG A 88 36.55 34.57 10.85
N VAL A 89 36.11 35.68 10.31
CA VAL A 89 34.89 35.74 9.46
C VAL A 89 35.12 35.07 8.10
N ALA A 90 36.24 35.37 7.41
CA ALA A 90 36.58 34.77 6.13
C ALA A 90 36.77 33.26 6.26
N MET A 91 37.41 32.80 7.35
CA MET A 91 37.57 31.36 7.62
C MET A 91 36.21 30.67 7.84
N ARG A 92 35.27 31.28 8.57
CA ARG A 92 33.90 30.75 8.74
C ARG A 92 33.17 30.61 7.43
N LEU A 93 33.22 31.62 6.55
CA LEU A 93 32.59 31.57 5.23
C LEU A 93 33.21 30.47 4.34
N LEU A 94 34.52 30.33 4.37
CA LEU A 94 35.23 29.26 3.61
C LEU A 94 34.85 27.87 4.11
N VAL A 95 34.76 27.67 5.42
CA VAL A 95 34.34 26.37 6.00
C VAL A 95 32.89 26.09 5.64
N ILE A 96 31.97 27.04 5.73
CA ILE A 96 30.58 26.85 5.32
C ILE A 96 30.49 26.53 3.82
N ALA A 97 31.20 27.26 2.95
CA ALA A 97 31.21 26.98 1.52
C ALA A 97 31.75 25.59 1.20
N ARG A 98 32.85 25.18 1.86
CA ARG A 98 33.38 23.82 1.77
C ARG A 98 32.34 22.78 2.20
N ASP A 99 31.68 22.99 3.35
CA ASP A 99 30.74 22.04 3.92
C ASP A 99 29.48 21.93 3.05
N LEU A 100 29.03 23.01 2.40
CA LEU A 100 27.96 22.98 1.39
C LEU A 100 28.34 22.11 0.18
N VAL A 101 29.57 22.21 -0.30
CA VAL A 101 30.06 21.35 -1.40
C VAL A 101 30.12 19.89 -0.96
N LEU A 102 30.65 19.62 0.24
CA LEU A 102 30.68 18.26 0.81
C LEU A 102 29.28 17.70 1.01
N MET A 103 28.35 18.53 1.46
CA MET A 103 26.96 18.15 1.65
C MET A 103 26.28 17.81 0.31
N PHE A 104 26.53 18.59 -0.75
CA PHE A 104 26.03 18.28 -2.10
C PHE A 104 26.48 16.89 -2.57
N PHE A 105 27.77 16.55 -2.42
CA PHE A 105 28.26 15.22 -2.78
C PHE A 105 27.69 14.12 -1.86
N ALA A 106 27.53 14.41 -0.56
CA ALA A 106 26.95 13.46 0.39
C ALA A 106 25.47 13.20 0.10
N VAL A 107 24.70 14.22 -0.25
CA VAL A 107 23.28 14.10 -0.67
C VAL A 107 23.16 13.23 -1.91
N PHE A 108 23.96 13.51 -2.95
CA PHE A 108 23.98 12.70 -4.16
C PHE A 108 24.38 11.25 -3.89
N THR A 109 25.42 11.03 -3.09
CA THR A 109 25.82 9.68 -2.69
C THR A 109 24.72 8.99 -1.90
N SER A 110 24.06 9.68 -0.98
CA SER A 110 22.97 9.12 -0.18
C SER A 110 21.76 8.74 -1.04
N PHE A 111 21.41 9.53 -2.04
CA PHE A 111 20.40 9.16 -3.04
C PHE A 111 20.75 7.81 -3.69
N VAL A 112 21.99 7.65 -4.15
CA VAL A 112 22.44 6.38 -4.73
C VAL A 112 22.43 5.23 -3.71
N LEU A 113 22.83 5.49 -2.46
CA LEU A 113 22.85 4.49 -1.38
C LEU A 113 21.43 4.03 -0.97
N VAL A 114 20.42 4.89 -1.10
CA VAL A 114 19.03 4.54 -0.84
C VAL A 114 18.47 3.68 -1.99
N GLU A 115 18.74 4.05 -3.24
CA GLU A 115 18.09 3.44 -4.41
C GLU A 115 18.82 2.18 -4.92
N LEU A 116 20.15 2.25 -5.09
CA LEU A 116 20.91 1.22 -5.79
C LEU A 116 20.83 -0.20 -5.20
N PRO A 117 20.68 -0.41 -3.87
CA PRO A 117 20.62 -1.76 -3.31
C PRO A 117 19.45 -2.61 -3.79
N TRP A 118 18.31 -1.97 -4.15
CA TRP A 118 17.05 -2.65 -4.42
C TRP A 118 16.39 -2.24 -5.74
N ASN A 119 16.69 -1.04 -6.26
CA ASN A 119 16.07 -0.47 -7.45
C ASN A 119 16.86 -0.82 -8.71
N ASP A 120 16.51 -1.91 -9.35
CA ASP A 120 17.08 -2.37 -10.63
C ASP A 120 16.68 -1.48 -11.82
N ALA A 121 15.62 -0.67 -11.69
CA ALA A 121 15.12 0.27 -12.68
C ALA A 121 15.60 1.72 -12.47
N LEU A 122 16.59 1.95 -11.60
CA LEU A 122 17.10 3.30 -11.28
C LEU A 122 17.46 4.14 -12.52
N GLY A 123 17.96 3.50 -13.59
CA GLY A 123 18.29 4.17 -14.86
C GLY A 123 17.07 4.67 -15.65
N ALA A 124 15.87 4.17 -15.37
CA ALA A 124 14.60 4.58 -15.99
C ALA A 124 13.84 5.62 -15.15
N MET A 125 14.31 5.94 -13.94
CA MET A 125 13.68 6.92 -13.06
C MET A 125 13.62 8.30 -13.72
N PRO A 126 12.45 9.00 -13.75
CA PRO A 126 12.33 10.35 -14.27
C PRO A 126 13.24 11.33 -13.54
N VAL A 127 13.82 12.29 -14.28
CA VAL A 127 14.70 13.31 -13.71
C VAL A 127 13.98 14.15 -12.65
N THR A 128 12.68 14.41 -12.82
CA THR A 128 11.85 15.11 -11.83
C THR A 128 11.83 14.40 -10.48
N MET A 129 11.68 13.08 -10.47
CA MET A 129 11.67 12.24 -9.26
C MET A 129 13.06 12.20 -8.59
N ALA A 130 14.11 12.05 -9.38
CA ALA A 130 15.48 12.13 -8.87
C ALA A 130 15.78 13.51 -8.26
N CYS A 131 15.36 14.60 -8.92
CA CYS A 131 15.51 15.96 -8.38
C CYS A 131 14.72 16.17 -7.09
N ALA A 132 13.49 15.67 -6.99
CA ALA A 132 12.68 15.72 -5.77
C ALA A 132 13.38 14.98 -4.62
N SER A 133 13.88 13.77 -4.87
CA SER A 133 14.69 13.02 -3.89
C SER A 133 15.89 13.83 -3.39
N LEU A 134 16.67 14.42 -4.31
CA LEU A 134 17.83 15.22 -3.96
C LEU A 134 17.48 16.48 -3.16
N VAL A 135 16.37 17.16 -3.48
CA VAL A 135 15.89 18.34 -2.75
C VAL A 135 15.47 17.95 -1.33
N ILE A 136 14.65 16.91 -1.18
CA ILE A 136 14.19 16.44 0.13
C ILE A 136 15.36 15.98 0.99
N LEU A 137 16.27 15.17 0.44
CA LEU A 137 17.50 14.77 1.12
C LEU A 137 18.34 16.00 1.51
N GLY A 138 18.50 16.98 0.62
CA GLY A 138 19.22 18.22 0.87
C GLY A 138 18.67 19.00 2.07
N ILE A 139 17.35 19.08 2.19
CA ILE A 139 16.68 19.70 3.33
C ILE A 139 16.99 18.95 4.64
N ILE A 140 16.90 17.62 4.61
CA ILE A 140 17.20 16.77 5.79
C ILE A 140 18.67 16.93 6.19
N PHE A 141 19.59 16.91 5.24
CA PHE A 141 21.03 17.11 5.49
C PHE A 141 21.32 18.50 6.05
N ALA A 142 20.63 19.55 5.58
CA ALA A 142 20.77 20.90 6.15
C ALA A 142 20.30 20.95 7.61
N LEU A 143 19.20 20.30 7.95
CA LEU A 143 18.72 20.16 9.32
C LEU A 143 19.72 19.37 10.20
N LEU A 144 20.20 18.23 9.71
CA LEU A 144 21.23 17.45 10.42
C LEU A 144 22.52 18.24 10.62
N TYR A 145 22.95 19.00 9.62
CA TYR A 145 24.14 19.87 9.72
C TYR A 145 24.00 20.91 10.84
N LEU A 146 22.82 21.53 10.99
CA LEU A 146 22.51 22.46 12.08
C LEU A 146 22.44 21.75 13.44
N LEU A 147 21.76 20.61 13.50
CA LEU A 147 21.62 19.80 14.71
C LEU A 147 23.00 19.38 15.26
N PHE A 148 23.89 18.94 14.37
CA PHE A 148 25.28 18.55 14.71
C PHE A 148 26.27 19.71 14.67
N GLN A 149 25.78 20.93 14.92
CA GLN A 149 26.61 22.11 15.16
C GLN A 149 27.50 22.49 13.98
N ARG A 150 26.99 22.39 12.76
CA ARG A 150 27.73 22.68 11.52
C ARG A 150 29.02 21.88 11.41
N SER A 151 28.94 20.59 11.68
CA SER A 151 30.06 19.69 11.57
C SER A 151 29.88 18.70 10.43
N THR A 152 30.96 18.27 9.83
CA THR A 152 30.96 17.18 8.82
C THR A 152 30.51 15.85 9.43
N PHE A 153 30.49 15.72 10.76
CA PHE A 153 29.90 14.57 11.44
C PHE A 153 28.40 14.46 11.15
N GLY A 154 27.67 15.60 11.16
CA GLY A 154 26.24 15.59 10.79
C GLY A 154 25.97 15.16 9.36
N ILE A 155 26.87 15.54 8.43
CA ILE A 155 26.81 15.11 7.03
C ILE A 155 27.08 13.59 6.92
N ALA A 156 28.12 13.10 7.62
CA ALA A 156 28.45 11.67 7.66
C ALA A 156 27.32 10.84 8.30
N PHE A 157 26.74 11.33 9.39
CA PHE A 157 25.60 10.70 10.06
C PHE A 157 24.40 10.57 9.10
N GLY A 158 24.08 11.65 8.36
CA GLY A 158 23.00 11.62 7.35
C GLY A 158 23.25 10.54 6.27
N ALA A 159 24.48 10.44 5.76
CA ALA A 159 24.82 9.44 4.77
C ALA A 159 24.69 7.99 5.31
N LEU A 160 25.11 7.76 6.54
CA LEU A 160 24.97 6.44 7.19
C LEU A 160 23.49 6.13 7.52
N LEU A 161 22.71 7.13 7.91
CA LEU A 161 21.26 6.97 8.14
C LEU A 161 20.56 6.51 6.86
N PHE A 162 20.80 7.20 5.74
CA PHE A 162 20.18 6.84 4.46
C PHE A 162 20.74 5.54 3.85
N MET A 163 21.99 5.19 4.13
CA MET A 163 22.46 3.83 3.86
C MET A 163 21.65 2.79 4.65
N GLY A 164 21.34 3.06 5.91
CA GLY A 164 20.47 2.22 6.74
C GLY A 164 19.06 2.08 6.15
N VAL A 165 18.49 3.17 5.62
CA VAL A 165 17.19 3.15 4.92
C VAL A 165 17.26 2.27 3.68
N GLY A 166 18.26 2.44 2.80
CA GLY A 166 18.42 1.61 1.61
C GLY A 166 18.65 0.13 1.94
N LEU A 167 19.36 -0.16 3.02
CA LEU A 167 19.57 -1.51 3.53
C LEU A 167 18.25 -2.13 4.03
N ALA A 168 17.46 -1.37 4.80
CA ALA A 168 16.17 -1.81 5.29
C ALA A 168 15.20 -2.09 4.12
N GLN A 169 15.13 -1.17 3.15
CA GLN A 169 14.32 -1.35 1.94
C GLN A 169 14.74 -2.61 1.16
N PHE A 170 16.05 -2.85 0.98
CA PHE A 170 16.56 -4.04 0.31
C PHE A 170 16.06 -5.34 1.00
N PHE A 171 16.15 -5.41 2.32
CA PHE A 171 15.73 -6.62 3.04
C PHE A 171 14.22 -6.78 3.07
N VAL A 172 13.45 -5.70 3.25
CA VAL A 172 11.98 -5.76 3.19
C VAL A 172 11.52 -6.23 1.82
N MET A 173 12.12 -5.70 0.75
CA MET A 173 11.89 -6.18 -0.62
C MET A 173 12.24 -7.66 -0.79
N SER A 174 13.38 -8.11 -0.23
CA SER A 174 13.84 -9.49 -0.36
C SER A 174 12.96 -10.49 0.39
N PHE A 175 12.38 -10.10 1.54
CA PHE A 175 11.62 -10.99 2.40
C PHE A 175 10.11 -10.92 2.17
N LYS A 176 9.57 -9.71 1.98
CA LYS A 176 8.13 -9.48 1.83
C LYS A 176 7.72 -9.30 0.37
N GLY A 177 8.66 -9.08 -0.56
CA GLY A 177 8.33 -8.68 -1.93
C GLY A 177 7.64 -7.32 -2.05
N ALA A 178 7.67 -6.49 -0.99
CA ALA A 178 6.98 -5.21 -0.90
C ALA A 178 7.91 -4.08 -0.49
N ALA A 179 7.59 -2.85 -0.87
CA ALA A 179 8.31 -1.66 -0.43
C ALA A 179 7.93 -1.26 1.00
N ILE A 180 8.88 -0.63 1.73
CA ILE A 180 8.58 -0.03 3.03
C ILE A 180 7.63 1.15 2.82
N VAL A 181 6.49 1.12 3.49
CA VAL A 181 5.51 2.21 3.55
C VAL A 181 5.60 2.96 4.90
N PRO A 182 5.07 4.19 5.00
CA PRO A 182 5.14 4.97 6.26
C PRO A 182 4.58 4.25 7.48
N SER A 183 3.58 3.43 7.30
CA SER A 183 2.97 2.58 8.31
C SER A 183 3.92 1.52 8.91
N ASP A 184 4.85 0.97 8.13
CA ASP A 184 5.84 0.00 8.62
C ASP A 184 6.75 0.60 9.71
N VAL A 185 6.94 1.93 9.71
CA VAL A 185 7.73 2.63 10.74
C VAL A 185 7.08 2.49 12.12
N LEU A 186 5.76 2.42 12.20
CA LEU A 186 5.02 2.24 13.44
C LEU A 186 5.11 0.78 13.94
N SER A 187 5.33 -0.16 13.02
CA SER A 187 5.44 -1.60 13.26
C SER A 187 6.87 -2.11 13.47
N LEU A 188 7.87 -1.23 13.60
CA LEU A 188 9.30 -1.58 13.75
C LEU A 188 9.58 -2.58 14.90
N ARG A 189 8.80 -2.54 15.98
CA ARG A 189 8.96 -3.49 17.10
C ARG A 189 8.57 -4.91 16.70
N THR A 190 7.49 -5.05 15.95
CA THR A 190 7.00 -6.34 15.44
C THR A 190 7.98 -6.88 14.41
N ALA A 191 8.43 -6.04 13.46
CA ALA A 191 9.43 -6.41 12.47
C ALA A 191 10.75 -6.93 13.11
N ALA A 192 11.21 -6.27 14.20
CA ALA A 192 12.39 -6.68 14.93
C ALA A 192 12.22 -8.04 15.65
N ALA A 193 11.01 -8.37 16.09
CA ALA A 193 10.73 -9.63 16.75
C ALA A 193 10.75 -10.84 15.78
N VAL A 194 10.36 -10.63 14.52
CA VAL A 194 10.32 -11.68 13.47
C VAL A 194 11.65 -11.79 12.70
N ALA A 195 12.50 -10.77 12.77
CA ALA A 195 13.77 -10.72 12.01
C ALA A 195 14.70 -11.92 12.26
N GLY A 196 14.63 -12.57 13.43
CA GLY A 196 15.43 -13.74 13.77
C GLY A 196 15.11 -15.01 12.96
N GLY A 197 13.99 -15.05 12.23
CA GLY A 197 13.58 -16.19 11.40
C GLY A 197 14.04 -16.10 9.94
N TYR A 198 14.71 -15.01 9.52
CA TYR A 198 15.11 -14.78 8.14
C TYR A 198 16.61 -14.99 7.92
N GLU A 199 16.98 -15.55 6.77
CA GLU A 199 18.37 -15.64 6.33
C GLU A 199 18.78 -14.37 5.59
N PHE A 200 19.70 -13.59 6.19
CA PHE A 200 20.20 -12.35 5.61
C PHE A 200 21.36 -12.62 4.64
N SER A 201 21.10 -12.62 3.34
CA SER A 201 22.11 -12.68 2.31
C SER A 201 22.41 -11.29 1.75
N LEU A 202 23.71 -10.93 1.64
CA LEU A 202 24.14 -9.64 1.12
C LEU A 202 24.52 -9.78 -0.36
N SER A 203 23.92 -8.93 -1.22
CA SER A 203 24.30 -8.87 -2.64
C SER A 203 25.64 -8.14 -2.84
N GLN A 204 26.24 -8.30 -4.03
CA GLN A 204 27.49 -7.62 -4.37
C GLN A 204 27.29 -6.09 -4.41
N GLU A 205 26.14 -5.63 -4.89
CA GLU A 205 25.74 -4.22 -4.96
C GLU A 205 25.66 -3.63 -3.56
N LEU A 206 25.07 -4.37 -2.62
CA LEU A 206 24.95 -3.95 -1.23
C LEU A 206 26.32 -3.80 -0.55
N PHE A 207 27.26 -4.71 -0.80
CA PHE A 207 28.65 -4.53 -0.35
C PHE A 207 29.30 -3.30 -0.97
N GLY A 208 29.00 -2.99 -2.23
CA GLY A 208 29.44 -1.77 -2.90
C GLY A 208 28.93 -0.53 -2.19
N CYS A 209 27.66 -0.49 -1.85
CA CYS A 209 27.01 0.60 -1.13
C CYS A 209 27.60 0.78 0.29
N LEU A 210 27.77 -0.31 1.05
CA LEU A 210 28.40 -0.26 2.38
C LEU A 210 29.84 0.27 2.30
N SER A 211 30.60 -0.15 1.27
CA SER A 211 31.97 0.32 1.05
C SER A 211 32.00 1.81 0.69
N ALA A 212 31.09 2.27 -0.17
CA ALA A 212 30.95 3.69 -0.53
C ALA A 212 30.57 4.56 0.67
N ALA A 213 29.63 4.11 1.50
CA ALA A 213 29.25 4.81 2.74
C ALA A 213 30.43 4.91 3.71
N ALA A 214 31.18 3.84 3.90
CA ALA A 214 32.38 3.83 4.74
C ALA A 214 33.45 4.80 4.21
N LEU A 215 33.74 4.79 2.92
CA LEU A 215 34.70 5.69 2.29
C LEU A 215 34.26 7.15 2.38
N LEU A 216 32.97 7.44 2.18
CA LEU A 216 32.42 8.79 2.34
C LEU A 216 32.57 9.28 3.78
N ALA A 217 32.23 8.47 4.78
CA ALA A 217 32.41 8.81 6.18
C ALA A 217 33.87 9.09 6.53
N VAL A 218 34.79 8.27 6.01
CA VAL A 218 36.24 8.49 6.14
C VAL A 218 36.66 9.81 5.48
N ALA A 219 36.24 10.06 4.24
CA ALA A 219 36.58 11.30 3.52
C ALA A 219 36.07 12.55 4.29
N LEU A 220 34.83 12.55 4.72
CA LEU A 220 34.24 13.64 5.52
C LEU A 220 35.00 13.87 6.84
N SER A 221 35.56 12.82 7.41
CA SER A 221 36.35 12.91 8.65
C SER A 221 37.62 13.75 8.51
N PHE A 222 38.15 13.97 7.32
CA PHE A 222 39.31 14.84 7.07
C PHE A 222 38.97 16.34 7.16
N PHE A 223 37.72 16.71 7.21
CA PHE A 223 37.27 18.09 7.20
C PHE A 223 36.62 18.46 8.56
N PRO A 224 37.41 18.82 9.57
CA PRO A 224 36.88 19.18 10.88
C PRO A 224 36.06 20.47 10.81
N GLY A 225 35.03 20.56 11.65
CA GLY A 225 34.29 21.80 11.88
C GLY A 225 35.12 22.84 12.61
N LEU A 226 34.63 24.08 12.61
CA LEU A 226 35.22 25.17 13.38
C LEU A 226 34.98 24.91 14.86
N VAL A 227 36.05 24.89 15.66
CA VAL A 227 35.98 24.80 17.13
C VAL A 227 35.87 26.19 17.73
N GLU A 228 34.73 26.52 18.30
CA GLU A 228 34.50 27.75 19.05
C GLU A 228 34.64 27.47 20.56
N HIS A 229 35.05 28.50 21.35
CA HIS A 229 35.30 28.38 22.78
C HIS A 229 34.53 29.44 23.57
N GLY A 230 34.22 29.14 24.84
CA GLY A 230 33.63 30.06 25.77
C GLY A 230 32.22 30.55 25.38
N ARG A 231 31.91 31.83 25.62
CA ARG A 231 30.58 32.42 25.32
C ARG A 231 30.21 32.38 23.84
N ALA A 232 31.17 32.44 22.94
CA ALA A 232 30.92 32.35 21.51
C ALA A 232 30.37 30.97 21.10
N ARG A 233 30.86 29.90 21.76
CA ARG A 233 30.35 28.53 21.55
C ARG A 233 28.89 28.41 22.01
N LEU A 234 28.54 28.94 23.18
CA LEU A 234 27.17 28.90 23.69
C LEU A 234 26.20 29.65 22.76
N ALA A 235 26.60 30.85 22.28
CA ALA A 235 25.81 31.62 21.32
C ALA A 235 25.63 30.88 19.98
N SER A 236 26.68 30.26 19.45
CA SER A 236 26.62 29.48 18.21
C SER A 236 25.74 28.25 18.36
N VAL A 237 25.86 27.51 19.46
CA VAL A 237 24.98 26.35 19.76
C VAL A 237 23.52 26.78 19.85
N GLY A 238 23.22 27.86 20.60
CA GLY A 238 21.85 28.38 20.69
C GLY A 238 21.28 28.82 19.34
N ALA A 239 22.08 29.51 18.50
CA ALA A 239 21.68 29.92 17.19
C ALA A 239 21.42 28.72 16.22
N ASN A 240 22.27 27.69 16.26
CA ASN A 240 22.09 26.49 15.43
C ASN A 240 20.85 25.70 15.83
N ILE A 241 20.58 25.54 17.14
CA ILE A 241 19.37 24.89 17.64
C ILE A 241 18.13 25.70 17.23
N ALA A 242 18.15 27.03 17.38
CA ALA A 242 17.05 27.88 16.96
C ALA A 242 16.78 27.76 15.46
N LEU A 243 17.81 27.81 14.62
CA LEU A 243 17.69 27.61 13.18
C LEU A 243 17.19 26.21 12.82
N PHE A 244 17.64 25.18 13.54
CA PHE A 244 17.12 23.82 13.36
C PHE A 244 15.62 23.76 13.67
N CYS A 245 15.19 24.31 14.83
CA CYS A 245 13.77 24.31 15.20
C CYS A 245 12.91 25.10 14.20
N VAL A 246 13.35 26.29 13.78
CA VAL A 246 12.65 27.10 12.76
C VAL A 246 12.60 26.34 11.43
N GLY A 247 13.70 25.73 11.02
CA GLY A 247 13.76 24.93 9.80
C GLY A 247 12.85 23.70 9.88
N ALA A 248 12.86 22.97 10.99
CA ALA A 248 12.01 21.80 11.20
C ALA A 248 10.51 22.16 11.15
N VAL A 249 10.11 23.26 11.83
CA VAL A 249 8.74 23.78 11.77
C VAL A 249 8.40 24.21 10.34
N GLY A 250 9.31 24.92 9.66
CA GLY A 250 9.10 25.36 8.27
C GLY A 250 8.90 24.17 7.30
N VAL A 251 9.69 23.12 7.48
CA VAL A 251 9.57 21.86 6.70
C VAL A 251 8.25 21.16 7.02
N SER A 252 7.89 21.04 8.29
CA SER A 252 6.60 20.48 8.70
C SER A 252 5.43 21.26 8.07
N CYS A 253 5.43 22.59 8.18
CA CYS A 253 4.42 23.43 7.54
C CYS A 253 4.39 23.27 6.00
N LEU A 254 5.56 23.17 5.37
CA LEU A 254 5.62 22.95 3.92
C LEU A 254 4.95 21.65 3.51
N PHE A 255 5.34 20.54 4.13
CA PHE A 255 4.80 19.23 3.78
C PHE A 255 3.35 19.00 4.24
N SER A 256 2.85 19.74 5.23
CA SER A 256 1.44 19.71 5.61
C SER A 256 0.53 20.50 4.65
N ASN A 257 1.07 21.53 3.95
CA ASN A 257 0.26 22.40 3.09
C ASN A 257 0.52 22.21 1.58
N VAL A 258 1.62 21.56 1.21
CA VAL A 258 1.99 21.31 -0.18
C VAL A 258 2.10 19.81 -0.39
N LYS A 259 1.13 19.23 -1.08
CA LYS A 259 1.17 17.81 -1.44
C LYS A 259 2.13 17.56 -2.59
N LEU A 260 3.00 16.60 -2.43
CA LEU A 260 4.02 16.27 -3.42
C LEU A 260 3.39 15.78 -4.72
N SER A 261 2.28 15.04 -4.64
CA SER A 261 1.48 14.58 -5.77
C SER A 261 0.96 15.71 -6.68
N GLU A 262 0.67 16.87 -6.10
CA GLU A 262 0.20 18.04 -6.88
C GLU A 262 1.35 18.79 -7.58
N VAL A 263 2.59 18.61 -7.08
CA VAL A 263 3.77 19.34 -7.59
C VAL A 263 4.52 18.59 -8.68
N ILE A 264 4.65 17.26 -8.52
CA ILE A 264 5.49 16.41 -9.39
C ILE A 264 4.77 15.15 -9.90
N ASP A 265 3.45 15.12 -9.83
CA ASP A 265 2.61 14.03 -10.35
C ASP A 265 3.07 12.65 -9.85
N THR A 266 3.13 12.50 -8.53
CA THR A 266 3.40 11.20 -7.92
C THR A 266 2.14 10.36 -7.81
N ASP A 267 2.23 9.08 -8.13
CA ASP A 267 1.14 8.13 -7.93
C ASP A 267 0.92 7.86 -6.44
N THR A 268 -0.33 7.91 -6.03
CA THR A 268 -0.78 7.67 -4.65
C THR A 268 -1.53 6.35 -4.46
N MET A 269 -1.97 5.73 -5.56
CA MET A 269 -2.83 4.54 -5.50
C MET A 269 -2.07 3.26 -5.18
N CYS A 270 -0.77 3.21 -5.46
CA CYS A 270 0.12 2.08 -5.09
C CYS A 270 -0.42 0.68 -5.41
N TRP A 271 -1.04 0.50 -6.59
CA TRP A 271 -1.50 -0.83 -7.05
C TRP A 271 -0.33 -1.80 -7.24
N ASP A 272 0.82 -1.30 -7.69
CA ASP A 272 2.11 -1.98 -7.69
C ASP A 272 3.11 -1.17 -6.86
N PRO A 273 3.13 -1.32 -5.54
CA PRO A 273 4.02 -0.53 -4.67
C PRO A 273 5.49 -0.66 -5.06
N VAL A 274 5.89 -1.84 -5.53
CA VAL A 274 7.28 -2.11 -5.93
C VAL A 274 7.62 -1.37 -7.21
N GLY A 275 6.79 -1.46 -8.26
CA GLY A 275 6.98 -0.77 -9.53
C GLY A 275 6.93 0.74 -9.37
N ILE A 276 5.97 1.25 -8.59
CA ILE A 276 5.83 2.69 -8.31
C ILE A 276 7.06 3.21 -7.56
N TYR A 277 7.54 2.51 -6.53
CA TYR A 277 8.76 2.89 -5.82
C TYR A 277 10.01 2.84 -6.71
N LYS A 278 10.11 1.86 -7.62
CA LYS A 278 11.20 1.81 -8.61
C LYS A 278 11.18 2.99 -9.57
N TYR A 279 10.00 3.41 -10.02
CA TYR A 279 9.83 4.51 -10.96
C TYR A 279 9.97 5.89 -10.28
N GLN A 280 9.32 6.10 -9.14
CA GLN A 280 9.33 7.38 -8.44
C GLN A 280 10.52 7.54 -7.49
N GLY A 281 11.15 6.44 -7.06
CA GLY A 281 12.16 6.39 -6.01
C GLY A 281 11.55 6.31 -4.61
N PHE A 282 12.35 5.81 -3.67
CA PHE A 282 11.94 5.62 -2.27
C PHE A 282 11.45 6.92 -1.61
N ILE A 283 12.24 8.01 -1.74
CA ILE A 283 11.96 9.25 -1.00
C ILE A 283 10.64 9.92 -1.44
N PRO A 284 10.39 10.17 -2.75
CA PRO A 284 9.12 10.74 -3.18
C PRO A 284 7.93 9.85 -2.85
N SER A 285 8.02 8.54 -3.08
CA SER A 285 6.94 7.60 -2.78
C SER A 285 6.60 7.59 -1.30
N PHE A 286 7.61 7.46 -0.42
CA PHE A 286 7.41 7.46 1.02
C PHE A 286 6.79 8.77 1.54
N VAL A 287 7.24 9.93 1.03
CA VAL A 287 6.68 11.23 1.42
C VAL A 287 5.25 11.39 0.92
N THR A 288 4.96 11.01 -0.33
CA THR A 288 3.61 11.07 -0.90
C THR A 288 2.63 10.22 -0.11
N LEU A 289 3.00 9.00 0.23
CA LEU A 289 2.16 8.13 1.07
C LEU A 289 1.99 8.69 2.47
N ALA A 290 3.06 9.21 3.09
CA ALA A 290 2.96 9.83 4.41
C ALA A 290 2.01 11.05 4.44
N GLN A 291 1.96 11.81 3.36
CA GLN A 291 1.03 12.94 3.23
C GLN A 291 -0.44 12.51 3.03
N ASN A 292 -0.67 11.28 2.60
CA ASN A 292 -2.00 10.72 2.36
C ASN A 292 -2.55 9.87 3.50
N LEU A 293 -1.79 9.65 4.58
CA LEU A 293 -2.26 8.88 5.74
C LEU A 293 -3.41 9.56 6.50
N GLU A 294 -3.48 10.88 6.47
CA GLU A 294 -4.43 11.65 7.30
C GLU A 294 -5.87 11.48 6.79
N ILE A 295 -6.77 11.03 7.66
CA ILE A 295 -8.21 10.93 7.40
C ILE A 295 -8.89 12.12 8.07
N PRO A 296 -9.75 12.87 7.34
CA PRO A 296 -10.42 14.02 7.90
C PRO A 296 -11.33 13.64 9.07
N ILE A 297 -11.13 14.28 10.22
CA ILE A 297 -11.99 14.10 11.39
C ILE A 297 -13.36 14.72 11.10
N PRO A 298 -14.50 14.00 11.32
CA PRO A 298 -15.81 14.59 11.18
C PRO A 298 -16.02 15.80 12.10
N GLU A 299 -16.80 16.78 11.66
CA GLU A 299 -17.17 17.92 12.50
C GLU A 299 -17.91 17.44 13.77
N ASP A 300 -17.62 18.06 14.90
CA ASP A 300 -18.22 17.70 16.20
C ASP A 300 -18.01 16.23 16.62
N TYR A 301 -16.98 15.56 16.09
CA TYR A 301 -16.67 14.17 16.47
C TYR A 301 -16.29 14.06 17.96
N SER A 302 -16.93 13.10 18.61
CA SER A 302 -16.45 12.54 19.88
C SER A 302 -16.76 11.04 19.93
N GLU A 303 -15.94 10.27 20.64
CA GLU A 303 -16.19 8.83 20.80
C GLU A 303 -17.59 8.56 21.40
N ALA A 304 -18.00 9.34 22.40
CA ALA A 304 -19.31 9.19 23.05
C ALA A 304 -20.47 9.40 22.06
N ARG A 305 -20.38 10.42 21.19
CA ARG A 305 -21.39 10.66 20.15
C ARG A 305 -21.41 9.52 19.13
N ALA A 306 -20.26 9.06 18.71
CA ALA A 306 -20.17 7.94 17.76
C ALA A 306 -20.74 6.65 18.35
N ASP A 307 -20.42 6.33 19.60
CA ASP A 307 -20.95 5.16 20.30
C ASP A 307 -22.48 5.27 20.49
N GLU A 308 -23.02 6.47 20.78
CA GLU A 308 -24.48 6.72 20.85
C GLU A 308 -25.17 6.52 19.50
N LEU A 309 -24.57 7.00 18.40
CA LEU A 309 -25.10 6.81 17.04
C LEU A 309 -25.12 5.32 16.66
N ILE A 310 -24.03 4.60 16.92
CA ILE A 310 -23.90 3.17 16.63
C ILE A 310 -25.00 2.40 17.38
N GLN A 311 -25.12 2.63 18.67
CA GLN A 311 -26.14 1.95 19.50
C GLN A 311 -27.55 2.29 19.05
N GLY A 312 -27.83 3.58 18.75
CA GLY A 312 -29.13 4.02 18.26
C GLY A 312 -29.53 3.36 16.94
N CYS A 313 -28.61 3.28 15.98
CA CYS A 313 -28.82 2.60 14.70
C CYS A 313 -28.99 1.08 14.88
N ALA A 314 -28.18 0.44 15.75
CA ALA A 314 -28.28 -0.99 16.03
C ALA A 314 -29.64 -1.33 16.70
N ASP A 315 -30.10 -0.53 17.65
CA ASP A 315 -31.42 -0.68 18.29
C ASP A 315 -32.58 -0.49 17.30
N GLU A 316 -32.41 0.44 16.33
CA GLU A 316 -33.39 0.62 15.25
C GLU A 316 -33.45 -0.57 14.32
N PHE A 317 -32.23 -1.11 13.93
CA PHE A 317 -32.14 -2.32 13.13
C PHE A 317 -32.88 -3.49 13.80
N GLU A 318 -32.66 -3.74 15.09
CA GLU A 318 -33.31 -4.83 15.81
C GLU A 318 -34.84 -4.63 15.90
N ARG A 319 -35.32 -3.39 16.03
CA ARG A 319 -36.75 -3.10 16.06
C ARG A 319 -37.43 -3.26 14.70
N SER A 320 -36.77 -2.84 13.63
CA SER A 320 -37.37 -2.77 12.29
C SER A 320 -37.16 -4.04 11.47
N GLN A 321 -35.96 -4.62 11.55
CA GLN A 321 -35.53 -5.72 10.70
C GLN A 321 -35.18 -6.99 11.48
N GLY A 322 -34.54 -6.86 12.65
CA GLY A 322 -34.09 -8.02 13.46
C GLY A 322 -35.26 -8.82 14.06
N ALA A 323 -36.43 -8.19 14.31
CA ALA A 323 -37.61 -8.82 14.84
C ALA A 323 -38.54 -9.41 13.77
N SER A 324 -38.19 -9.33 12.47
CA SER A 324 -39.00 -9.93 11.42
C SER A 324 -39.05 -11.46 11.54
N ARG A 325 -40.16 -12.10 11.14
CA ARG A 325 -40.25 -13.58 11.13
C ARG A 325 -39.15 -14.22 10.26
N GLY A 326 -38.82 -13.58 9.14
CA GLY A 326 -37.75 -14.03 8.24
C GLY A 326 -36.38 -14.00 8.90
N SER A 327 -36.02 -12.90 9.53
CA SER A 327 -34.73 -12.75 10.21
C SER A 327 -34.58 -13.78 11.36
N SER A 328 -35.61 -14.03 12.15
CA SER A 328 -35.54 -15.04 13.22
C SER A 328 -35.50 -16.47 12.69
N GLY A 329 -36.10 -16.77 11.54
CA GLY A 329 -36.03 -18.05 10.85
C GLY A 329 -34.62 -18.34 10.33
N ALA A 330 -34.06 -17.41 9.58
CA ALA A 330 -32.68 -17.51 9.07
C ALA A 330 -31.64 -17.67 10.19
N SER A 331 -31.77 -16.92 11.29
CA SER A 331 -30.87 -17.05 12.44
C SER A 331 -30.98 -18.39 13.15
N ALA A 332 -32.20 -18.96 13.26
CA ALA A 332 -32.39 -20.29 13.81
C ALA A 332 -31.80 -21.37 12.91
N GLN A 333 -31.96 -21.24 11.59
CA GLN A 333 -31.37 -22.13 10.58
C GLN A 333 -29.83 -22.08 10.63
N PHE A 334 -29.25 -20.88 10.62
CA PHE A 334 -27.80 -20.67 10.72
C PHE A 334 -27.20 -21.29 12.01
N ALA A 335 -27.92 -21.21 13.13
CA ALA A 335 -27.47 -21.79 14.38
C ALA A 335 -27.52 -23.34 14.38
N GLN A 336 -28.35 -23.96 13.52
CA GLN A 336 -28.45 -25.40 13.37
C GLN A 336 -27.41 -25.94 12.39
N GLU A 337 -27.24 -25.27 11.25
CA GLU A 337 -26.33 -25.65 10.18
C GLU A 337 -25.80 -24.39 9.49
N LYS A 338 -24.50 -24.19 9.57
CA LYS A 338 -23.81 -23.07 8.96
C LYS A 338 -23.54 -23.37 7.49
N PRO A 339 -23.99 -22.56 6.54
CA PRO A 339 -23.63 -22.73 5.12
C PRO A 339 -22.16 -22.37 4.89
N SER A 340 -21.50 -23.01 3.94
CA SER A 340 -20.29 -22.42 3.38
C SER A 340 -20.62 -21.18 2.57
N VAL A 341 -19.79 -20.14 2.66
CA VAL A 341 -19.95 -18.89 1.95
C VAL A 341 -18.82 -18.73 0.95
N VAL A 342 -19.17 -18.61 -0.31
CA VAL A 342 -18.24 -18.32 -1.40
C VAL A 342 -18.52 -16.89 -1.87
N ALA A 343 -17.52 -16.02 -1.76
CA ALA A 343 -17.57 -14.67 -2.29
C ALA A 343 -16.63 -14.56 -3.49
N VAL A 344 -17.19 -14.41 -4.68
CA VAL A 344 -16.45 -14.19 -5.93
C VAL A 344 -16.46 -12.71 -6.23
N MET A 345 -15.29 -12.08 -6.21
CA MET A 345 -15.07 -10.75 -6.76
C MET A 345 -14.44 -10.92 -8.13
N ASN A 346 -15.24 -10.72 -9.17
CA ASN A 346 -14.80 -10.94 -10.55
C ASN A 346 -14.16 -9.65 -11.08
N GLU A 347 -12.90 -9.78 -11.47
CA GLU A 347 -12.07 -8.68 -11.99
C GLU A 347 -12.75 -7.98 -13.16
N SER A 348 -12.91 -6.68 -13.06
CA SER A 348 -13.49 -5.80 -14.09
C SER A 348 -14.87 -6.21 -14.63
N TYR A 349 -15.60 -7.11 -13.95
CA TYR A 349 -16.91 -7.59 -14.41
C TYR A 349 -17.96 -6.48 -14.31
N SER A 350 -18.43 -6.00 -15.46
CA SER A 350 -19.43 -4.95 -15.53
C SER A 350 -20.34 -5.09 -16.75
N ASP A 351 -21.45 -4.39 -16.71
CA ASP A 351 -22.47 -4.40 -17.76
C ASP A 351 -22.32 -3.16 -18.66
N THR A 352 -21.85 -3.35 -19.89
CA THR A 352 -21.72 -2.25 -20.86
C THR A 352 -23.05 -1.71 -21.38
N SER A 353 -24.17 -2.42 -21.15
CA SER A 353 -25.50 -1.97 -21.58
C SER A 353 -25.94 -0.68 -20.88
N ILE A 354 -25.32 -0.32 -19.76
CA ILE A 354 -25.56 0.97 -19.08
C ILE A 354 -25.11 2.18 -19.93
N PHE A 355 -24.26 1.99 -20.90
CA PHE A 355 -23.81 3.04 -21.82
C PHE A 355 -24.63 3.03 -23.12
N THR A 356 -24.72 1.89 -23.76
CA THR A 356 -25.41 1.72 -25.05
C THR A 356 -25.54 0.26 -25.43
N THR A 357 -26.38 -0.02 -26.42
CA THR A 357 -26.42 -1.31 -27.10
C THR A 357 -25.55 -1.24 -28.36
N PHE A 358 -24.52 -2.09 -28.41
CA PHE A 358 -23.63 -2.20 -29.56
C PHE A 358 -24.24 -3.06 -30.67
N ASN A 359 -24.03 -2.67 -31.94
CA ASN A 359 -24.49 -3.46 -33.07
C ASN A 359 -23.65 -4.72 -33.25
N GLY A 360 -24.33 -5.86 -33.47
CA GLY A 360 -23.72 -7.09 -33.97
C GLY A 360 -23.24 -8.08 -32.91
N ALA A 361 -23.43 -7.85 -31.62
CA ALA A 361 -22.95 -8.77 -30.61
C ALA A 361 -23.67 -8.65 -29.25
N TYR A 362 -23.19 -9.35 -28.31
CA TYR A 362 -23.46 -9.37 -26.93
C TYR A 362 -23.18 -7.98 -26.26
N ASP A 363 -24.14 -7.45 -25.55
CA ASP A 363 -24.10 -6.06 -25.07
C ASP A 363 -23.41 -5.87 -23.72
N GLY A 364 -23.15 -6.94 -22.95
CA GLY A 364 -22.59 -6.85 -21.63
C GLY A 364 -22.83 -8.12 -20.81
N ALA A 365 -22.77 -8.01 -19.50
CA ALA A 365 -22.91 -9.11 -18.57
C ALA A 365 -24.32 -9.72 -18.57
N ARG A 366 -24.44 -11.04 -18.60
CA ARG A 366 -25.71 -11.74 -18.45
C ARG A 366 -26.24 -11.72 -17.02
N TYR A 367 -25.34 -11.69 -16.06
CA TYR A 367 -25.69 -11.70 -14.65
C TYR A 367 -25.90 -10.28 -14.11
N PRO A 368 -26.86 -10.06 -13.19
CA PRO A 368 -27.63 -11.10 -12.50
C PRO A 368 -28.89 -11.59 -13.24
N ASP A 369 -29.25 -11.02 -14.38
CA ASP A 369 -30.55 -11.27 -15.05
C ASP A 369 -30.72 -12.73 -15.50
N ALA A 370 -29.61 -13.47 -15.72
CA ALA A 370 -29.64 -14.89 -16.04
C ALA A 370 -29.96 -15.81 -14.84
N LEU A 371 -30.03 -15.27 -13.61
CA LEU A 371 -30.23 -16.05 -12.38
C LEU A 371 -31.55 -15.67 -11.67
N PRO A 372 -32.70 -16.19 -12.13
CA PRO A 372 -34.00 -15.81 -11.61
C PRO A 372 -34.25 -16.28 -10.15
N ASP A 373 -33.49 -17.26 -9.67
CA ASP A 373 -33.51 -17.77 -8.30
C ASP A 373 -32.45 -17.10 -7.37
N ALA A 374 -31.86 -15.98 -7.79
CA ALA A 374 -31.06 -15.16 -6.90
C ALA A 374 -31.92 -14.64 -5.73
N LEU A 375 -31.38 -14.67 -4.52
CA LEU A 375 -32.05 -14.13 -3.32
C LEU A 375 -32.11 -12.59 -3.35
N LEU A 376 -31.01 -12.00 -3.80
CA LEU A 376 -30.83 -10.56 -3.92
C LEU A 376 -29.92 -10.27 -5.13
N CYS A 377 -30.26 -9.25 -5.90
CA CYS A 377 -29.44 -8.85 -7.05
C CYS A 377 -29.57 -7.35 -7.33
N GLY A 378 -28.69 -6.81 -8.18
CA GLY A 378 -28.70 -5.40 -8.58
C GLY A 378 -27.33 -4.90 -8.94
N SER A 379 -27.08 -3.63 -8.66
CA SER A 379 -25.74 -3.02 -8.82
C SER A 379 -25.14 -2.66 -7.46
N VAL A 380 -23.84 -2.89 -7.30
CA VAL A 380 -23.04 -2.22 -6.27
C VAL A 380 -22.29 -1.05 -6.88
N VAL A 381 -21.95 -0.09 -6.03
CA VAL A 381 -21.26 1.14 -6.45
C VAL A 381 -19.92 1.23 -5.69
N PRO A 382 -18.85 0.57 -6.20
CA PRO A 382 -17.53 0.68 -5.62
C PRO A 382 -16.97 2.10 -5.74
N SER A 383 -15.98 2.40 -4.90
CA SER A 383 -15.30 3.70 -4.89
C SER A 383 -14.21 3.84 -5.95
N VAL A 384 -13.99 2.84 -6.78
CA VAL A 384 -12.94 2.82 -7.80
C VAL A 384 -13.48 2.47 -9.17
N THR A 385 -12.75 2.86 -10.22
CA THR A 385 -12.99 2.51 -11.62
C THR A 385 -11.66 2.35 -12.34
N GLY A 386 -11.57 1.42 -13.28
CA GLY A 386 -10.37 1.17 -14.08
C GLY A 386 -9.17 0.63 -13.31
N GLY A 387 -9.37 0.19 -12.06
CA GLY A 387 -8.35 -0.32 -11.17
C GLY A 387 -8.59 0.06 -9.71
N GLY A 388 -7.69 -0.32 -8.81
CA GLY A 388 -7.85 -0.05 -7.38
C GLY A 388 -8.64 -1.12 -6.63
N THR A 389 -8.66 -2.35 -7.14
CA THR A 389 -9.34 -3.55 -6.65
C THR A 389 -9.30 -3.70 -5.12
N ALA A 390 -8.15 -3.42 -4.49
CA ALA A 390 -7.99 -3.51 -3.03
C ALA A 390 -8.92 -2.56 -2.24
N ASN A 391 -9.40 -1.47 -2.83
CA ASN A 391 -10.41 -0.61 -2.19
C ASN A 391 -11.79 -1.26 -2.24
N SER A 392 -12.13 -1.97 -3.32
CA SER A 392 -13.36 -2.75 -3.40
C SER A 392 -13.36 -3.94 -2.43
N GLU A 393 -12.22 -4.64 -2.31
CA GLU A 393 -12.02 -5.66 -1.28
C GLU A 393 -12.23 -5.08 0.13
N PHE A 394 -11.63 -3.92 0.40
CA PHE A 394 -11.77 -3.24 1.70
C PHE A 394 -13.23 -2.88 2.00
N GLU A 395 -13.96 -2.29 1.05
CA GLU A 395 -15.37 -1.93 1.24
C GLU A 395 -16.22 -3.16 1.56
N PHE A 396 -16.03 -4.25 0.82
CA PHE A 396 -16.74 -5.50 1.07
C PHE A 396 -16.41 -6.13 2.44
N PHE A 397 -15.11 -6.25 2.77
CA PHE A 397 -14.69 -6.92 3.99
C PHE A 397 -14.94 -6.11 5.27
N SER A 398 -14.84 -4.78 5.20
CA SER A 398 -14.87 -3.91 6.39
C SER A 398 -16.21 -3.26 6.67
N SER A 399 -17.14 -3.28 5.70
CA SER A 399 -18.39 -2.53 5.73
C SER A 399 -18.21 -1.01 5.80
N ALA A 400 -17.05 -0.50 5.36
CA ALA A 400 -16.71 0.93 5.34
C ALA A 400 -16.58 1.42 3.91
N SER A 401 -17.07 2.62 3.60
CA SER A 401 -16.89 3.23 2.28
C SER A 401 -15.59 4.02 2.20
N MET A 402 -14.89 3.93 1.07
CA MET A 402 -13.75 4.80 0.76
C MET A 402 -14.18 6.27 0.60
N GLY A 403 -15.46 6.55 0.43
CA GLY A 403 -16.02 7.89 0.28
C GLY A 403 -15.62 8.86 1.40
N TYR A 404 -15.54 8.37 2.62
CA TYR A 404 -15.18 9.20 3.78
C TYR A 404 -13.67 9.27 4.06
N ASN A 405 -12.86 8.55 3.31
CA ASN A 405 -11.40 8.57 3.46
C ASN A 405 -10.73 9.70 2.67
N GLY A 406 -11.42 10.21 1.65
CA GLY A 406 -10.90 11.17 0.69
C GLY A 406 -10.34 10.51 -0.58
N ALA A 407 -10.29 11.29 -1.65
CA ALA A 407 -9.86 10.83 -2.97
C ALA A 407 -8.41 10.31 -2.98
N ALA A 408 -8.10 9.45 -3.95
CA ALA A 408 -6.78 8.93 -4.25
C ALA A 408 -6.08 8.25 -3.05
N LYS A 409 -6.85 7.55 -2.21
CA LYS A 409 -6.33 6.78 -1.08
C LYS A 409 -6.49 5.29 -1.31
N MET A 410 -5.54 4.52 -0.78
CA MET A 410 -5.57 3.06 -0.80
C MET A 410 -5.72 2.55 0.64
N ALA A 411 -6.83 1.87 0.94
CA ALA A 411 -7.14 1.39 2.28
C ALA A 411 -6.01 0.54 2.88
N TYR A 412 -5.42 -0.34 2.08
CA TYR A 412 -4.35 -1.24 2.50
C TYR A 412 -3.03 -0.56 2.87
N THR A 413 -2.86 0.71 2.50
CA THR A 413 -1.71 1.54 2.89
C THR A 413 -2.02 2.51 4.04
N ILE A 414 -3.30 2.72 4.35
CA ILE A 414 -3.74 3.68 5.37
C ILE A 414 -4.01 3.00 6.70
N TYR A 415 -4.68 1.83 6.67
CA TYR A 415 -5.19 1.18 7.87
C TYR A 415 -4.33 0.02 8.35
N ASP A 416 -4.19 -0.11 9.66
CA ASP A 416 -3.75 -1.35 10.32
C ASP A 416 -4.94 -2.31 10.41
N LEU A 417 -5.05 -3.18 9.41
CA LEU A 417 -6.20 -4.07 9.25
C LEU A 417 -6.26 -5.20 10.28
N SER A 418 -5.18 -5.45 11.02
CA SER A 418 -5.20 -6.36 12.18
C SER A 418 -6.01 -5.83 13.37
N ARG A 419 -6.36 -4.55 13.34
CA ARG A 419 -7.12 -3.85 14.38
C ARG A 419 -8.55 -3.51 13.98
N VAL A 420 -8.98 -3.99 12.82
CA VAL A 420 -10.28 -3.73 12.21
C VAL A 420 -11.07 -5.04 12.16
N ASN A 421 -12.35 -4.97 12.48
CA ASN A 421 -13.24 -6.11 12.27
C ASN A 421 -13.51 -6.27 10.77
N THR A 422 -13.18 -7.42 10.24
CA THR A 422 -13.37 -7.80 8.83
C THR A 422 -14.25 -9.03 8.70
N LEU A 423 -14.86 -9.24 7.54
CA LEU A 423 -15.66 -10.45 7.30
C LEU A 423 -14.87 -11.74 7.52
N PRO A 424 -13.61 -11.88 6.99
CA PRO A 424 -12.81 -13.09 7.27
C PRO A 424 -12.60 -13.33 8.76
N ALA A 425 -12.21 -12.31 9.52
CA ALA A 425 -12.04 -12.44 10.98
C ALA A 425 -13.34 -12.82 11.68
N GLN A 426 -14.48 -12.24 11.26
CA GLN A 426 -15.80 -12.55 11.83
C GLN A 426 -16.22 -13.98 11.51
N PHE A 427 -16.05 -14.46 10.29
CA PHE A 427 -16.34 -15.85 9.93
C PHE A 427 -15.42 -16.83 10.68
N LYS A 428 -14.14 -16.50 10.84
CA LYS A 428 -13.20 -17.29 11.66
C LYS A 428 -13.65 -17.39 13.12
N GLU A 429 -14.11 -16.29 13.73
CA GLU A 429 -14.69 -16.28 15.08
C GLU A 429 -15.97 -17.15 15.18
N LEU A 430 -16.72 -17.25 14.09
CA LEU A 430 -17.88 -18.13 13.99
C LEU A 430 -17.48 -19.59 13.73
N GLY A 431 -16.19 -19.90 13.60
CA GLY A 431 -15.65 -21.26 13.43
C GLY A 431 -15.67 -21.76 11.98
N TYR A 432 -15.50 -20.85 11.03
CA TYR A 432 -15.25 -21.16 9.62
C TYR A 432 -13.75 -21.25 9.35
N ASP A 433 -13.36 -22.12 8.44
CA ASP A 433 -12.07 -21.99 7.76
C ASP A 433 -12.14 -20.85 6.74
N THR A 434 -11.10 -20.01 6.70
CA THR A 434 -11.08 -18.82 5.87
C THR A 434 -9.98 -18.90 4.82
N VAL A 435 -10.36 -18.97 3.56
CA VAL A 435 -9.44 -19.19 2.42
C VAL A 435 -9.63 -18.11 1.36
N ALA A 436 -8.52 -17.60 0.81
CA ALA A 436 -8.55 -16.68 -0.30
C ALA A 436 -7.77 -17.25 -1.50
N TYR A 437 -8.34 -17.08 -2.70
CA TYR A 437 -7.72 -17.38 -3.98
C TYR A 437 -7.55 -16.10 -4.79
N HIS A 438 -6.34 -15.88 -5.33
CA HIS A 438 -6.09 -14.82 -6.28
C HIS A 438 -4.93 -15.22 -7.20
N PRO A 439 -5.20 -15.62 -8.46
CA PRO A 439 -4.19 -16.15 -9.37
C PRO A 439 -3.28 -15.05 -9.91
N HIS A 440 -2.73 -14.23 -9.03
CA HIS A 440 -1.79 -13.16 -9.34
C HIS A 440 -0.69 -13.05 -8.27
N ASN A 441 0.21 -12.07 -8.43
CA ASN A 441 1.28 -11.86 -7.46
C ASN A 441 0.75 -11.35 -6.11
N GLY A 442 0.91 -12.12 -5.05
CA GLY A 442 0.47 -11.76 -3.69
C GLY A 442 1.15 -10.50 -3.10
N ALA A 443 2.27 -10.03 -3.71
CA ALA A 443 2.90 -8.78 -3.31
C ALA A 443 2.11 -7.53 -3.76
N ASN A 444 1.26 -7.66 -4.78
CA ASN A 444 0.43 -6.56 -5.24
C ASN A 444 -0.54 -6.14 -4.13
N TYR A 445 -0.63 -4.84 -3.89
CA TYR A 445 -1.34 -4.25 -2.74
C TYR A 445 -0.89 -4.79 -1.37
N ASN A 446 0.29 -5.45 -1.31
CA ASN A 446 0.78 -6.13 -0.10
C ASN A 446 -0.21 -7.20 0.43
N ARG A 447 -1.00 -7.83 -0.44
CA ARG A 447 -2.12 -8.73 -0.09
C ARG A 447 -1.71 -9.85 0.86
N THR A 448 -0.53 -10.45 0.68
CA THR A 448 -0.08 -11.54 1.56
C THR A 448 -0.11 -11.12 3.04
N ALA A 449 0.41 -9.94 3.37
CA ALA A 449 0.41 -9.44 4.75
C ALA A 449 -0.97 -8.90 5.17
N VAL A 450 -1.71 -8.31 4.23
CA VAL A 450 -3.03 -7.73 4.47
C VAL A 450 -4.07 -8.82 4.74
N TYR A 451 -4.09 -9.90 3.98
CA TYR A 451 -5.05 -10.99 4.16
C TYR A 451 -4.79 -11.76 5.46
N ASP A 452 -3.52 -11.97 5.83
CA ASP A 452 -3.16 -12.50 7.16
C ASP A 452 -3.70 -11.58 8.28
N ALA A 453 -3.50 -10.26 8.15
CA ALA A 453 -4.02 -9.28 9.10
C ALA A 453 -5.56 -9.22 9.16
N MET A 454 -6.25 -9.47 8.04
CA MET A 454 -7.71 -9.54 7.95
C MET A 454 -8.30 -10.84 8.52
N GLY A 455 -7.48 -11.85 8.77
CA GLY A 455 -7.92 -13.10 9.41
C GLY A 455 -8.08 -14.29 8.47
N PHE A 456 -7.64 -14.24 7.22
CA PHE A 456 -7.57 -15.43 6.38
C PHE A 456 -6.56 -16.43 6.91
N ASP A 457 -6.92 -17.72 6.92
CA ASP A 457 -6.03 -18.82 7.32
C ASP A 457 -5.10 -19.22 6.19
N GLU A 458 -5.60 -19.17 4.94
CA GLU A 458 -4.87 -19.55 3.74
C GLU A 458 -5.03 -18.49 2.64
N PHE A 459 -3.95 -18.23 1.91
CA PHE A 459 -3.96 -17.36 0.73
C PHE A 459 -3.18 -17.99 -0.42
N HIS A 460 -3.89 -18.37 -1.48
CA HIS A 460 -3.35 -19.01 -2.68
C HIS A 460 -3.13 -17.97 -3.78
N THR A 461 -1.92 -17.97 -4.33
CA THR A 461 -1.47 -16.99 -5.33
C THR A 461 -1.15 -17.66 -6.66
N ILE A 462 -0.66 -16.91 -7.65
CA ILE A 462 -0.33 -17.44 -9.01
C ILE A 462 0.54 -18.71 -8.98
N GLY A 463 1.38 -18.88 -7.95
CA GLY A 463 2.20 -20.09 -7.79
C GLY A 463 1.40 -21.38 -7.64
N ASP A 464 0.21 -21.29 -7.02
CA ASP A 464 -0.68 -22.41 -6.76
C ASP A 464 -1.52 -22.80 -7.97
N PHE A 465 -1.54 -21.95 -9.01
CA PHE A 465 -2.22 -22.14 -10.28
C PHE A 465 -1.29 -22.58 -11.43
N ALA A 466 -0.12 -23.13 -11.11
CA ALA A 466 0.85 -23.53 -12.11
C ALA A 466 0.25 -24.60 -13.04
N GLY A 467 0.14 -24.29 -14.34
CA GLY A 467 -0.44 -25.17 -15.36
C GLY A 467 -1.96 -25.10 -15.50
N ALA A 468 -2.63 -24.20 -14.76
CA ALA A 468 -4.05 -23.93 -14.93
C ALA A 468 -4.34 -23.30 -16.30
N GLU A 469 -5.59 -23.42 -16.76
CA GLU A 469 -6.05 -22.78 -17.99
C GLU A 469 -5.91 -21.25 -17.85
N SER A 470 -5.42 -20.60 -18.90
CA SER A 470 -5.35 -19.14 -18.99
C SER A 470 -6.32 -18.64 -20.07
N PHE A 471 -6.91 -17.49 -19.80
CA PHE A 471 -7.75 -16.79 -20.76
C PHE A 471 -7.44 -15.28 -20.69
N HIS A 472 -7.34 -14.63 -21.85
CA HIS A 472 -7.00 -13.22 -22.00
C HIS A 472 -5.73 -12.84 -21.21
N ALA A 473 -5.87 -12.13 -20.08
CA ALA A 473 -4.74 -11.58 -19.31
C ALA A 473 -4.32 -12.43 -18.09
N GLY A 474 -5.07 -13.48 -17.74
CA GLY A 474 -4.82 -14.24 -16.52
C GLY A 474 -5.22 -15.71 -16.57
N VAL A 475 -5.27 -16.33 -15.41
CA VAL A 475 -5.88 -17.66 -15.22
C VAL A 475 -7.38 -17.52 -15.44
N SER A 476 -8.01 -18.50 -16.13
CA SER A 476 -9.45 -18.47 -16.40
C SER A 476 -10.26 -18.51 -15.10
N ASP A 477 -11.44 -17.88 -15.09
CA ASP A 477 -12.34 -17.89 -13.93
C ASP A 477 -12.72 -19.33 -13.57
N LYS A 478 -12.96 -20.18 -14.57
CA LYS A 478 -13.24 -21.60 -14.36
C LYS A 478 -12.14 -22.29 -13.55
N ALA A 479 -10.87 -21.98 -13.82
CA ALA A 479 -9.77 -22.63 -13.10
C ALA A 479 -9.70 -22.21 -11.62
N THR A 480 -10.13 -20.99 -11.27
CA THR A 480 -10.27 -20.59 -9.86
C THR A 480 -11.49 -21.27 -9.22
N TYR A 481 -12.61 -21.33 -9.94
CA TYR A 481 -13.83 -22.02 -9.51
C TYR A 481 -13.60 -23.52 -9.27
N GLU A 482 -12.76 -24.18 -10.07
CA GLU A 482 -12.34 -25.55 -9.83
C GLU A 482 -11.64 -25.71 -8.49
N ARG A 483 -10.76 -24.76 -8.09
CA ARG A 483 -10.12 -24.77 -6.77
C ARG A 483 -11.11 -24.54 -5.62
N VAL A 484 -12.08 -23.64 -5.82
CA VAL A 484 -13.15 -23.42 -4.85
C VAL A 484 -13.98 -24.70 -4.65
N LEU A 485 -14.34 -25.40 -5.74
CA LEU A 485 -15.09 -26.66 -5.66
C LEU A 485 -14.27 -27.77 -5.00
N GLU A 486 -13.00 -27.94 -5.38
CA GLU A 486 -12.08 -28.89 -4.75
C GLU A 486 -12.06 -28.68 -3.22
N ARG A 487 -11.92 -27.42 -2.77
CA ARG A 487 -11.90 -27.08 -1.34
C ARG A 487 -13.22 -27.41 -0.64
N LEU A 488 -14.36 -27.11 -1.27
CA LEU A 488 -15.69 -27.44 -0.72
C LEU A 488 -15.96 -28.95 -0.65
N GLU A 489 -15.33 -29.74 -1.52
CA GLU A 489 -15.46 -31.21 -1.57
C GLU A 489 -14.47 -31.92 -0.62
N GLU A 490 -13.35 -31.27 -0.26
CA GLU A 490 -12.31 -31.86 0.60
C GLU A 490 -12.64 -31.79 2.10
N ASP A 491 -13.42 -30.83 2.54
CA ASP A 491 -13.69 -30.57 3.95
C ASP A 491 -15.19 -30.28 4.19
N ASP A 492 -15.78 -30.98 5.17
CA ASP A 492 -17.19 -30.83 5.55
C ASP A 492 -17.43 -29.64 6.50
N ASP A 493 -16.37 -29.04 7.09
CA ASP A 493 -16.50 -27.89 7.96
C ASP A 493 -16.97 -26.66 7.18
N PRO A 494 -17.69 -25.71 7.79
CA PRO A 494 -18.15 -24.50 7.12
C PRO A 494 -16.97 -23.62 6.72
N GLN A 495 -16.98 -23.12 5.48
CA GLN A 495 -15.88 -22.37 4.90
C GLN A 495 -16.32 -20.98 4.43
N PHE A 496 -15.49 -19.98 4.67
CA PHE A 496 -15.56 -18.68 4.00
C PHE A 496 -14.45 -18.61 2.95
N ILE A 497 -14.85 -18.69 1.70
CA ILE A 497 -13.92 -18.68 0.57
C ILE A 497 -14.09 -17.36 -0.19
N PHE A 498 -13.00 -16.64 -0.37
CA PHE A 498 -12.94 -15.44 -1.21
C PHE A 498 -12.14 -15.76 -2.47
N ASP A 499 -12.76 -15.62 -3.64
CA ASP A 499 -12.12 -15.81 -4.94
C ASP A 499 -12.07 -14.50 -5.71
N LEU A 500 -10.87 -13.96 -5.89
CA LEU A 500 -10.61 -12.79 -6.73
C LEU A 500 -10.02 -13.23 -8.05
N THR A 501 -10.81 -13.16 -9.11
CA THR A 501 -10.40 -13.63 -10.45
C THR A 501 -9.43 -12.67 -11.17
N MET A 502 -8.91 -13.06 -12.34
CA MET A 502 -7.93 -12.27 -13.10
C MET A 502 -8.13 -12.32 -14.62
N ALA A 503 -9.03 -13.17 -15.15
CA ALA A 503 -9.15 -13.36 -16.58
C ALA A 503 -9.49 -12.05 -17.32
N ASN A 504 -10.36 -11.23 -16.74
CA ASN A 504 -10.83 -9.98 -17.33
C ASN A 504 -9.93 -8.76 -17.06
N HIS A 505 -8.76 -8.95 -16.46
CA HIS A 505 -7.87 -7.83 -16.12
C HIS A 505 -7.50 -7.00 -17.35
N GLY A 506 -7.46 -5.67 -17.18
CA GLY A 506 -7.31 -4.69 -18.24
C GLY A 506 -6.06 -4.81 -19.11
N GLY A 507 -6.09 -4.10 -20.20
CA GLY A 507 -5.13 -4.14 -21.29
C GLY A 507 -5.75 -4.73 -22.54
N TYR A 508 -7.03 -4.43 -22.83
CA TYR A 508 -7.86 -4.96 -23.95
C TYR A 508 -7.33 -4.53 -25.31
N VAL A 509 -6.08 -4.92 -25.58
CA VAL A 509 -5.31 -4.69 -26.81
C VAL A 509 -4.43 -5.92 -27.15
N LEU A 510 -4.74 -7.09 -26.56
CA LEU A 510 -3.93 -8.29 -26.72
C LEU A 510 -4.28 -9.07 -27.97
N ASP A 511 -5.46 -8.82 -28.57
CA ASP A 511 -5.99 -9.51 -29.77
C ASP A 511 -5.89 -11.05 -29.64
N ASN A 512 -6.27 -11.56 -28.46
CA ASN A 512 -6.08 -12.97 -28.10
C ASN A 512 -7.37 -13.70 -27.70
N ILE A 513 -8.54 -13.08 -27.90
CA ILE A 513 -9.83 -13.72 -27.61
C ILE A 513 -10.14 -14.79 -28.64
N PRO A 514 -10.23 -16.07 -28.25
CA PRO A 514 -10.52 -17.16 -29.18
C PRO A 514 -12.01 -17.27 -29.49
N GLU A 515 -12.33 -17.90 -30.62
CA GLU A 515 -13.68 -18.40 -30.87
C GLU A 515 -14.12 -19.41 -29.79
N PRO A 516 -15.37 -19.40 -29.32
CA PRO A 516 -16.52 -18.60 -29.82
C PRO A 516 -16.71 -17.23 -29.14
N TYR A 517 -15.75 -16.76 -28.36
CA TYR A 517 -15.86 -15.54 -27.56
C TYR A 517 -15.52 -14.25 -28.32
N SER A 518 -14.79 -14.38 -29.42
CA SER A 518 -14.49 -13.25 -30.31
C SER A 518 -15.78 -12.59 -30.84
N THR A 519 -15.80 -11.25 -30.86
CA THR A 519 -16.91 -10.43 -31.30
C THR A 519 -16.44 -9.38 -32.31
N GLU A 520 -17.37 -8.79 -33.06
CA GLU A 520 -17.15 -7.58 -33.84
C GLU A 520 -18.29 -6.60 -33.56
N VAL A 521 -18.03 -5.66 -32.64
CA VAL A 521 -19.02 -4.63 -32.32
C VAL A 521 -18.85 -3.41 -33.19
N SER A 522 -19.93 -2.67 -33.41
CA SER A 522 -19.90 -1.39 -34.08
C SER A 522 -20.85 -0.40 -33.42
N LEU A 523 -20.49 0.88 -33.44
CA LEU A 523 -21.32 1.97 -32.99
C LEU A 523 -21.05 3.21 -33.85
N ASP A 524 -22.11 3.82 -34.42
CA ASP A 524 -21.99 4.97 -35.30
C ASP A 524 -21.29 6.15 -34.59
N GLY A 525 -20.21 6.64 -35.18
CA GLY A 525 -19.45 7.77 -34.67
C GLY A 525 -18.36 7.43 -33.68
N MET A 526 -18.18 6.14 -33.32
CA MET A 526 -17.11 5.65 -32.44
C MET A 526 -15.86 5.32 -33.24
N GLY A 527 -14.68 5.59 -32.69
CA GLY A 527 -13.39 5.25 -33.30
C GLY A 527 -13.03 3.78 -33.16
N ASP A 528 -12.25 3.26 -34.09
CA ASP A 528 -11.86 1.84 -34.12
C ASP A 528 -11.05 1.43 -32.87
N ASP A 529 -10.25 2.33 -32.30
CA ASP A 529 -9.39 2.03 -31.13
C ASP A 529 -10.22 1.68 -29.89
N ILE A 530 -11.31 2.40 -29.62
CA ILE A 530 -12.18 2.12 -28.48
C ILE A 530 -13.09 0.92 -28.75
N LEU A 531 -13.59 0.78 -30.00
CA LEU A 531 -14.39 -0.38 -30.38
C LEU A 531 -13.61 -1.68 -30.26
N SER A 532 -12.31 -1.68 -30.58
CA SER A 532 -11.44 -2.84 -30.40
C SER A 532 -11.30 -3.22 -28.93
N GLN A 533 -11.19 -2.24 -28.02
CA GLN A 533 -11.16 -2.52 -26.58
C GLN A 533 -12.49 -3.07 -26.07
N VAL A 534 -13.60 -2.49 -26.51
CA VAL A 534 -14.96 -2.98 -26.18
C VAL A 534 -15.16 -4.41 -26.66
N ASP A 535 -14.71 -4.71 -27.87
CA ASP A 535 -14.82 -6.04 -28.51
C ASP A 535 -14.09 -7.11 -27.69
N GLU A 536 -12.81 -6.84 -27.36
CA GLU A 536 -11.98 -7.73 -26.55
C GLU A 536 -12.57 -7.91 -25.16
N TYR A 537 -13.04 -6.83 -24.53
CA TYR A 537 -13.71 -6.86 -23.23
C TYR A 537 -15.00 -7.68 -23.24
N ILE A 538 -15.86 -7.51 -24.24
CA ILE A 538 -17.09 -8.30 -24.39
C ILE A 538 -16.76 -9.79 -24.50
N GLY A 539 -15.68 -10.14 -25.22
CA GLY A 539 -15.18 -11.51 -25.28
C GLY A 539 -14.79 -12.08 -23.91
N CYS A 540 -14.17 -11.26 -23.07
CA CYS A 540 -13.85 -11.63 -21.68
C CYS A 540 -15.12 -11.88 -20.85
N ILE A 541 -16.10 -10.97 -20.91
CA ILE A 541 -17.35 -11.10 -20.16
C ILE A 541 -18.17 -12.32 -20.62
N LYS A 542 -18.26 -12.59 -21.92
CA LYS A 542 -18.89 -13.83 -22.45
C LYS A 542 -18.27 -15.09 -21.86
N ARG A 543 -16.94 -15.13 -21.74
CA ARG A 543 -16.24 -16.27 -21.14
C ARG A 543 -16.53 -16.35 -19.64
N SER A 544 -16.46 -15.25 -18.91
CA SER A 544 -16.80 -15.23 -17.48
C SER A 544 -18.23 -15.67 -17.21
N ASP A 545 -19.19 -15.27 -18.05
CA ASP A 545 -20.58 -15.71 -17.97
C ASP A 545 -20.72 -17.23 -18.12
N ASP A 546 -20.03 -17.83 -19.11
CA ASP A 546 -20.07 -19.28 -19.35
C ASP A 546 -19.36 -20.04 -18.20
N ASP A 547 -18.26 -19.53 -17.69
CA ASP A 547 -17.54 -20.12 -16.55
C ASP A 547 -18.39 -20.04 -15.28
N LEU A 548 -19.14 -18.94 -15.08
CA LEU A 548 -20.04 -18.72 -13.95
C LEU A 548 -21.30 -19.64 -14.05
N ASP A 549 -21.90 -19.81 -15.25
CA ASP A 549 -22.97 -20.77 -15.46
C ASP A 549 -22.52 -22.18 -15.02
N TRP A 550 -21.35 -22.60 -15.48
CA TRP A 550 -20.78 -23.89 -15.10
C TRP A 550 -20.56 -24.01 -13.60
N PHE A 551 -20.06 -22.95 -12.96
CA PHE A 551 -19.79 -22.93 -11.53
C PHE A 551 -21.08 -23.03 -10.68
N ILE A 552 -22.11 -22.26 -11.02
CA ILE A 552 -23.41 -22.31 -10.35
C ILE A 552 -24.05 -23.69 -10.49
N ASP A 553 -23.97 -24.31 -11.67
CA ASP A 553 -24.50 -25.67 -11.89
C ASP A 553 -23.76 -26.71 -11.02
N ARG A 554 -22.44 -26.54 -10.80
CA ARG A 554 -21.68 -27.39 -9.89
C ARG A 554 -22.06 -27.16 -8.44
N LEU A 555 -22.22 -25.90 -8.00
CA LEU A 555 -22.65 -25.57 -6.64
C LEU A 555 -24.06 -26.11 -6.35
N ARG A 556 -24.97 -26.08 -7.32
CA ARG A 556 -26.31 -26.69 -7.21
C ARG A 556 -26.28 -28.19 -6.96
N ALA A 557 -25.26 -28.86 -7.44
CA ALA A 557 -25.10 -30.32 -7.32
C ALA A 557 -24.46 -30.75 -5.99
N LEU A 558 -23.96 -29.83 -5.17
CA LEU A 558 -23.35 -30.15 -3.87
C LEU A 558 -24.42 -30.55 -2.84
N ASP A 559 -24.14 -31.60 -2.08
CA ASP A 559 -25.00 -32.08 -0.98
C ASP A 559 -24.61 -31.41 0.37
N ARG A 560 -24.43 -30.09 0.32
CA ARG A 560 -24.17 -29.23 1.50
C ARG A 560 -24.68 -27.83 1.23
N PRO A 561 -25.08 -27.05 2.27
CA PRO A 561 -25.55 -25.68 2.07
C PRO A 561 -24.40 -24.76 1.67
N VAL A 562 -24.58 -24.06 0.56
CA VAL A 562 -23.63 -23.07 0.03
C VAL A 562 -24.37 -21.79 -0.33
N VAL A 563 -23.78 -20.68 0.02
CA VAL A 563 -24.19 -19.32 -0.41
C VAL A 563 -23.10 -18.75 -1.31
N LEU A 564 -23.49 -18.27 -2.49
CA LEU A 564 -22.63 -17.56 -3.42
C LEU A 564 -22.95 -16.07 -3.42
N VAL A 565 -21.94 -15.25 -3.16
CA VAL A 565 -21.96 -13.81 -3.40
C VAL A 565 -21.05 -13.54 -4.60
N PHE A 566 -21.59 -12.97 -5.66
CA PHE A 566 -20.84 -12.60 -6.85
C PHE A 566 -20.97 -11.10 -7.10
N PHE A 567 -19.86 -10.42 -7.40
CA PHE A 567 -19.87 -9.00 -7.75
C PHE A 567 -18.62 -8.61 -8.56
N GLY A 568 -18.75 -7.58 -9.40
CA GLY A 568 -17.61 -6.94 -10.06
C GLY A 568 -16.94 -5.93 -9.15
N ASP A 569 -15.61 -5.87 -9.19
CA ASP A 569 -14.83 -4.97 -8.34
C ASP A 569 -14.83 -3.52 -8.84
N HIS A 570 -14.79 -3.30 -10.15
CA HIS A 570 -14.87 -2.01 -10.83
C HIS A 570 -15.16 -2.20 -12.33
N GLN A 571 -15.48 -1.12 -13.01
CA GLN A 571 -15.54 -1.12 -14.48
C GLN A 571 -14.12 -1.03 -15.08
N PRO A 572 -13.92 -1.49 -16.34
CA PRO A 572 -12.65 -1.33 -17.05
C PRO A 572 -12.32 0.14 -17.35
N GLY A 573 -11.03 0.47 -17.46
CA GLY A 573 -10.58 1.86 -17.59
C GLY A 573 -11.12 2.61 -18.83
N PHE A 574 -11.34 1.92 -19.95
CA PHE A 574 -11.86 2.55 -21.18
C PHE A 574 -13.29 3.07 -21.04
N THR A 575 -14.07 2.60 -20.06
CA THR A 575 -15.46 3.06 -19.88
C THR A 575 -15.58 4.54 -19.53
N GLY A 576 -14.52 5.14 -18.96
CA GLY A 576 -14.45 6.60 -18.77
C GLY A 576 -14.52 7.35 -20.10
N GLU A 577 -13.68 6.98 -21.06
CA GLU A 577 -13.68 7.57 -22.40
C GLU A 577 -15.01 7.32 -23.13
N LEU A 578 -15.53 6.11 -23.05
CA LEU A 578 -16.83 5.73 -23.63
C LEU A 578 -17.96 6.61 -23.05
N ASN A 579 -17.96 6.83 -21.74
CA ASN A 579 -18.93 7.68 -21.05
C ASN A 579 -18.84 9.14 -21.53
N ASP A 580 -17.65 9.70 -21.65
CA ASP A 580 -17.42 11.06 -22.13
C ASP A 580 -17.93 11.25 -23.56
N MET A 581 -17.76 10.25 -24.41
CA MET A 581 -18.20 10.30 -25.81
C MET A 581 -19.72 10.19 -25.94
N LEU A 582 -20.36 9.35 -25.15
CA LEU A 582 -21.80 9.06 -25.28
C LEU A 582 -22.70 10.04 -24.52
N PHE A 583 -22.20 10.63 -23.45
CA PHE A 583 -22.98 11.50 -22.55
C PHE A 583 -22.36 12.90 -22.37
N PRO A 584 -22.00 13.63 -23.45
CA PRO A 584 -21.38 14.94 -23.34
C PRO A 584 -22.36 15.95 -22.74
N GLY A 585 -21.91 16.69 -21.71
CA GLY A 585 -22.70 17.80 -21.13
C GLY A 585 -23.73 17.41 -20.08
N GLU A 586 -23.68 16.20 -19.60
CA GLU A 586 -24.46 15.74 -18.44
C GLU A 586 -23.95 16.41 -17.16
N ASP A 587 -24.75 16.37 -16.06
CA ASP A 587 -24.26 16.86 -14.78
C ASP A 587 -23.08 16.00 -14.30
N GLN A 588 -22.07 16.67 -13.72
CA GLN A 588 -20.79 16.03 -13.40
C GLN A 588 -20.93 14.82 -12.46
N LEU A 589 -21.84 14.87 -11.50
CA LEU A 589 -21.97 13.82 -10.51
C LEU A 589 -22.62 12.57 -11.10
N SER A 590 -23.74 12.70 -11.80
CA SER A 590 -24.39 11.58 -12.52
C SER A 590 -23.46 10.97 -13.56
N HIS A 591 -22.72 11.81 -14.28
CA HIS A 591 -21.74 11.40 -15.27
C HIS A 591 -20.66 10.51 -14.62
N THR A 592 -20.06 10.97 -13.54
CA THR A 592 -19.00 10.24 -12.82
C THR A 592 -19.54 8.94 -12.21
N GLN A 593 -20.74 8.93 -11.66
CA GLN A 593 -21.30 7.75 -10.98
C GLN A 593 -21.61 6.59 -11.94
N ARG A 594 -21.85 6.85 -13.24
CA ARG A 594 -22.15 5.78 -14.21
C ARG A 594 -21.01 4.78 -14.35
N VAL A 595 -19.76 5.24 -14.29
CA VAL A 595 -18.57 4.38 -14.42
C VAL A 595 -18.17 3.65 -13.13
N HIS A 596 -18.94 3.85 -12.04
CA HIS A 596 -18.72 3.16 -10.77
C HIS A 596 -19.72 2.02 -10.50
N ARG A 597 -20.61 1.69 -11.44
CA ARG A 597 -21.63 0.65 -11.23
C ARG A 597 -21.15 -0.69 -11.74
N THR A 598 -21.22 -1.73 -10.89
CA THR A 598 -20.96 -3.11 -11.24
C THR A 598 -22.11 -4.00 -10.79
N PRO A 599 -22.45 -5.09 -11.52
CA PRO A 599 -23.51 -6.00 -11.13
C PRO A 599 -23.09 -6.87 -9.94
N TYR A 600 -24.08 -7.29 -9.15
CA TYR A 600 -23.93 -8.28 -8.10
C TYR A 600 -25.15 -9.15 -7.93
N PHE A 601 -24.97 -10.33 -7.32
CA PHE A 601 -26.06 -11.14 -6.78
C PHE A 601 -25.62 -11.93 -5.53
N ILE A 602 -26.62 -12.33 -4.73
CA ILE A 602 -26.49 -13.34 -3.67
C ILE A 602 -27.43 -14.47 -3.99
N TRP A 603 -26.91 -15.70 -4.01
CA TRP A 603 -27.64 -16.91 -4.36
C TRP A 603 -27.28 -18.03 -3.39
N SER A 604 -28.18 -19.01 -3.22
CA SER A 604 -27.91 -20.22 -2.40
C SER A 604 -28.45 -21.47 -3.08
N ASN A 605 -27.80 -22.60 -2.85
CA ASN A 605 -28.26 -23.90 -3.32
C ASN A 605 -29.33 -24.54 -2.41
N TYR A 606 -29.75 -23.84 -1.36
CA TYR A 606 -30.75 -24.29 -0.40
C TYR A 606 -31.69 -23.16 -0.03
N ASP A 607 -32.89 -23.50 0.49
CA ASP A 607 -33.88 -22.50 0.92
C ASP A 607 -33.48 -21.87 2.24
N ILE A 608 -33.29 -20.54 2.25
CA ILE A 608 -33.04 -19.78 3.47
C ILE A 608 -34.40 -19.36 4.07
N GLU A 609 -34.67 -19.75 5.30
CA GLU A 609 -35.93 -19.42 5.97
C GLU A 609 -36.17 -17.92 6.05
N GLY A 610 -37.32 -17.47 5.52
CA GLY A 610 -37.75 -16.09 5.53
C GLY A 610 -37.18 -15.19 4.43
N SER A 611 -36.35 -15.74 3.58
CA SER A 611 -35.91 -15.08 2.34
C SER A 611 -36.90 -15.34 1.22
N ALA A 612 -37.23 -14.35 0.40
CA ALA A 612 -37.93 -14.56 -0.85
C ALA A 612 -37.00 -15.36 -1.78
N GLN A 613 -37.51 -16.40 -2.42
CA GLN A 613 -36.75 -17.20 -3.39
C GLN A 613 -36.81 -16.59 -4.81
N GLU A 614 -37.44 -15.45 -4.96
CA GLU A 614 -37.51 -14.66 -6.19
C GLU A 614 -36.74 -13.36 -5.97
N GLY A 615 -35.73 -13.11 -6.77
CA GLY A 615 -34.72 -12.06 -6.59
C GLY A 615 -35.29 -10.67 -6.30
N GLU A 616 -35.04 -10.17 -5.10
CA GLU A 616 -35.21 -8.77 -4.80
C GLU A 616 -34.12 -7.96 -5.50
N ARG A 617 -34.49 -6.86 -6.18
CA ARG A 617 -33.51 -5.95 -6.80
C ARG A 617 -33.25 -4.78 -5.85
N LEU A 618 -31.97 -4.59 -5.54
CA LEU A 618 -31.51 -3.52 -4.65
C LEU A 618 -30.14 -3.00 -5.13
N ASP A 619 -30.08 -1.73 -5.51
CA ASP A 619 -28.81 -1.06 -5.74
C ASP A 619 -28.25 -0.54 -4.41
N MET A 620 -26.94 -0.72 -4.16
CA MET A 620 -26.31 -0.35 -2.89
C MET A 620 -24.85 0.06 -3.03
N GLY A 621 -24.32 0.75 -2.02
CA GLY A 621 -22.86 0.90 -1.86
C GLY A 621 -22.20 -0.45 -1.58
N LEU A 622 -21.00 -0.68 -2.11
CA LEU A 622 -20.29 -1.96 -1.93
C LEU A 622 -20.04 -2.28 -0.45
N ASN A 623 -19.88 -1.26 0.39
CA ASN A 623 -19.74 -1.39 1.84
C ASN A 623 -20.95 -2.02 2.55
N ALA A 624 -22.11 -2.04 1.91
CA ALA A 624 -23.33 -2.64 2.47
C ALA A 624 -23.51 -4.12 2.08
N LEU A 625 -22.76 -4.62 1.08
CA LEU A 625 -22.93 -5.98 0.55
C LEU A 625 -22.59 -7.06 1.60
N GLY A 626 -21.48 -6.91 2.34
CA GLY A 626 -21.11 -7.82 3.42
C GLY A 626 -22.14 -7.88 4.56
N PRO A 627 -22.56 -6.74 5.13
CA PRO A 627 -23.68 -6.71 6.08
C PRO A 627 -24.97 -7.34 5.56
N LYS A 628 -25.30 -7.12 4.28
CA LYS A 628 -26.50 -7.69 3.66
C LYS A 628 -26.43 -9.19 3.52
N LEU A 629 -25.26 -9.74 3.17
CA LEU A 629 -25.00 -11.17 3.18
C LEU A 629 -25.28 -11.76 4.57
N LEU A 630 -24.65 -11.19 5.63
CA LEU A 630 -24.83 -11.68 6.99
C LEU A 630 -26.30 -11.64 7.44
N GLN A 631 -27.02 -10.57 7.08
CA GLN A 631 -28.46 -10.46 7.36
C GLN A 631 -29.25 -11.56 6.67
N LEU A 632 -28.99 -11.83 5.39
CA LEU A 632 -29.72 -12.85 4.61
C LEU A 632 -29.54 -14.24 5.16
N ILE A 633 -28.28 -14.62 5.47
CA ILE A 633 -27.98 -15.97 6.00
C ILE A 633 -28.29 -16.12 7.49
N GLY A 634 -28.72 -15.05 8.17
CA GLY A 634 -29.00 -15.06 9.61
C GLY A 634 -27.78 -15.15 10.50
N ALA A 635 -26.59 -14.84 10.00
CA ALA A 635 -25.36 -14.83 10.80
C ALA A 635 -25.35 -13.67 11.81
N PRO A 636 -24.64 -13.81 12.95
CA PRO A 636 -24.46 -12.71 13.90
C PRO A 636 -23.83 -11.49 13.26
N MET A 637 -24.36 -10.32 13.53
CA MET A 637 -23.90 -9.03 12.99
C MET A 637 -23.32 -8.14 14.09
N LEU A 638 -22.28 -7.40 13.76
CA LEU A 638 -21.72 -6.35 14.60
C LEU A 638 -22.63 -5.11 14.58
N ASP A 639 -22.64 -4.31 15.65
CA ASP A 639 -23.46 -3.11 15.74
C ASP A 639 -23.12 -2.09 14.64
N GLN A 640 -21.86 -2.02 14.20
CA GLN A 640 -21.44 -1.24 13.03
C GLN A 640 -22.17 -1.69 11.75
N GLN A 641 -22.26 -3.00 11.50
CA GLN A 641 -22.90 -3.55 10.31
C GLN A 641 -24.41 -3.28 10.31
N LYS A 642 -25.03 -3.42 11.50
CA LYS A 642 -26.45 -3.03 11.70
C LYS A 642 -26.65 -1.54 11.43
N ALA A 643 -25.73 -0.68 11.89
CA ALA A 643 -25.79 0.76 11.65
C ALA A 643 -25.67 1.10 10.16
N VAL A 644 -24.78 0.43 9.41
CA VAL A 644 -24.68 0.59 7.94
C VAL A 644 -26.02 0.26 7.28
N LEU A 645 -26.65 -0.88 7.60
CA LEU A 645 -27.94 -1.27 7.02
C LEU A 645 -29.10 -0.36 7.46
N THR A 646 -29.05 0.20 8.67
CA THR A 646 -30.07 1.18 9.11
C THR A 646 -29.97 2.47 8.31
N LEU A 647 -28.74 3.00 8.14
CA LEU A 647 -28.51 4.23 7.39
C LEU A 647 -28.68 4.03 5.87
N GLN A 648 -28.50 2.81 5.36
CA GLN A 648 -28.77 2.47 3.95
C GLN A 648 -30.22 2.75 3.53
N GLN A 649 -31.17 2.74 4.47
CA GLN A 649 -32.55 3.13 4.17
C GLN A 649 -32.70 4.60 3.74
N GLN A 650 -31.72 5.45 4.11
CA GLN A 650 -31.65 6.85 3.71
C GLN A 650 -30.54 7.08 2.66
N LEU A 651 -29.44 6.36 2.75
CA LEU A 651 -28.25 6.47 1.88
C LEU A 651 -28.11 5.18 1.07
N ALA A 652 -28.78 5.09 -0.07
CA ALA A 652 -28.77 3.89 -0.91
C ALA A 652 -27.34 3.48 -1.29
N CYS A 653 -26.51 4.44 -1.71
CA CYS A 653 -25.11 4.21 -2.09
C CYS A 653 -24.20 5.30 -1.51
N VAL A 654 -22.95 4.95 -1.23
CA VAL A 654 -21.89 5.89 -0.83
C VAL A 654 -20.57 5.45 -1.48
N ASN A 655 -19.89 6.36 -2.18
CA ASN A 655 -18.55 6.14 -2.74
C ASN A 655 -17.71 7.43 -2.69
N VAL A 656 -16.51 7.44 -3.28
CA VAL A 656 -15.59 8.60 -3.25
C VAL A 656 -16.15 9.89 -3.85
N ASN A 657 -17.17 9.81 -4.69
CA ASN A 657 -17.72 10.95 -5.42
C ASN A 657 -18.96 11.56 -4.73
N GLY A 658 -19.53 10.90 -3.73
CA GLY A 658 -20.70 11.36 -3.02
C GLY A 658 -21.58 10.22 -2.49
N TYR A 659 -22.86 10.54 -2.25
CA TYR A 659 -23.85 9.57 -1.79
C TYR A 659 -25.17 9.72 -2.55
N MET A 660 -25.89 8.61 -2.70
CA MET A 660 -27.21 8.58 -3.28
C MET A 660 -28.26 8.49 -2.16
N GLY A 661 -29.18 9.44 -2.14
CA GLY A 661 -30.32 9.40 -1.22
C GLY A 661 -31.32 8.31 -1.59
N SER A 662 -32.26 8.01 -0.67
CA SER A 662 -33.37 7.07 -0.94
C SER A 662 -34.35 7.59 -2.00
N ASP A 663 -34.25 8.84 -2.42
CA ASP A 663 -34.93 9.42 -3.57
C ASP A 663 -34.28 9.09 -4.93
N GLY A 664 -33.15 8.38 -4.92
CA GLY A 664 -32.41 8.01 -6.12
C GLY A 664 -31.53 9.13 -6.71
N VAL A 665 -31.38 10.24 -5.99
CA VAL A 665 -30.57 11.39 -6.43
C VAL A 665 -29.19 11.33 -5.81
N TRP A 666 -28.14 11.63 -6.60
CA TRP A 666 -26.78 11.76 -6.11
C TRP A 666 -26.50 13.15 -5.54
N TYR A 667 -25.83 13.20 -4.40
CA TYR A 667 -25.43 14.41 -3.69
C TYR A 667 -23.92 14.40 -3.41
N SER A 668 -23.30 15.57 -3.49
CA SER A 668 -21.92 15.77 -3.06
C SER A 668 -21.82 15.76 -1.52
N PHE A 669 -20.68 15.36 -0.98
CA PHE A 669 -20.40 15.46 0.46
C PHE A 669 -20.45 16.89 1.00
N ASP A 670 -20.26 17.90 0.15
CA ASP A 670 -20.30 19.32 0.53
C ASP A 670 -21.71 19.94 0.39
N ASP A 671 -22.71 19.18 -0.06
CA ASP A 671 -24.07 19.66 -0.23
C ASP A 671 -24.85 19.62 1.10
N VAL A 672 -24.65 20.66 1.90
CA VAL A 672 -25.33 20.82 3.21
C VAL A 672 -26.85 21.01 3.12
N GLU A 673 -27.39 21.33 1.93
CA GLU A 673 -28.82 21.50 1.69
C GLU A 673 -29.51 20.17 1.34
N SER A 674 -28.73 19.10 1.11
CA SER A 674 -29.29 17.78 0.87
C SER A 674 -30.13 17.29 2.03
N PRO A 675 -31.33 16.72 1.78
CA PRO A 675 -32.17 16.15 2.84
C PRO A 675 -31.52 14.97 3.56
N PHE A 676 -30.45 14.39 2.98
CA PHE A 676 -29.71 13.23 3.50
C PHE A 676 -28.35 13.58 4.07
N TYR A 677 -27.95 14.88 4.09
CA TYR A 677 -26.65 15.31 4.59
C TYR A 677 -26.40 14.85 6.04
N ALA A 678 -27.40 14.94 6.90
CA ALA A 678 -27.26 14.50 8.29
C ALA A 678 -26.96 12.99 8.39
N ALA A 679 -27.66 12.16 7.62
CA ALA A 679 -27.41 10.72 7.59
C ALA A 679 -26.01 10.39 7.05
N SER A 680 -25.51 11.15 6.06
CA SER A 680 -24.13 11.00 5.55
C SER A 680 -23.08 11.34 6.62
N GLU A 681 -23.25 12.42 7.38
CA GLU A 681 -22.35 12.79 8.47
C GLU A 681 -22.43 11.81 9.66
N GLU A 682 -23.61 11.22 9.93
CA GLU A 682 -23.75 10.14 10.91
C GLU A 682 -22.95 8.90 10.49
N LEU A 683 -23.10 8.44 9.26
CA LEU A 683 -22.35 7.29 8.73
C LEU A 683 -20.84 7.57 8.73
N ARG A 684 -20.42 8.78 8.34
CA ARG A 684 -19.02 9.22 8.41
C ARG A 684 -18.49 9.19 9.84
N THR A 685 -19.26 9.64 10.82
CA THR A 685 -18.91 9.64 12.24
C THR A 685 -18.76 8.21 12.78
N ILE A 686 -19.69 7.31 12.42
CA ILE A 686 -19.64 5.89 12.75
C ILE A 686 -18.39 5.25 12.14
N GLN A 687 -18.16 5.46 10.86
CA GLN A 687 -16.98 4.90 10.20
C GLN A 687 -15.68 5.43 10.81
N TYR A 688 -15.59 6.72 11.11
CA TYR A 688 -14.39 7.30 11.74
C TYR A 688 -14.11 6.68 13.11
N ARG A 689 -15.15 6.31 13.89
CA ARG A 689 -15.00 5.63 15.19
C ARG A 689 -14.28 4.31 15.08
N PHE A 690 -14.54 3.53 14.02
CA PHE A 690 -13.91 2.23 13.80
C PHE A 690 -12.55 2.32 13.10
N PHE A 691 -12.38 3.29 12.22
CA PHE A 691 -11.21 3.37 11.32
C PHE A 691 -10.29 4.55 11.60
N GLY A 692 -10.80 5.70 12.05
CA GLY A 692 -10.00 6.92 12.25
C GLY A 692 -8.82 6.75 13.21
N SER A 693 -8.96 5.95 14.26
CA SER A 693 -7.90 5.61 15.21
C SER A 693 -7.05 4.39 14.81
N ARG A 694 -7.34 3.79 13.65
CA ARG A 694 -6.65 2.60 13.09
C ARG A 694 -5.72 2.96 11.94
N VAL A 695 -5.57 4.24 11.65
CA VAL A 695 -4.58 4.74 10.69
C VAL A 695 -3.20 4.28 11.16
N GLN A 696 -2.44 3.73 10.21
CA GLN A 696 -1.13 3.13 10.46
C GLN A 696 -0.09 4.19 10.79
#